data_7f216baef82b2eacd440c31e563c7934
#
_entry.id   7f216baef82b2eacd440c31e563c7934
#
_cell.length_a   1.000
_cell.length_b   1.000
_cell.length_c   1.000
_cell.angle_alpha   90.00
_cell.angle_beta   90.00
_cell.angle_gamma   90.00
#
_symmetry.space_group_name_H-M   'P 1'
#
loop_
_entity.id
_entity.type
_entity.pdbx_description
1 polymer ?
#
loop_
_entity_poly.entity_id
_entity_poly.type
_entity_poly.pdbx_seq_one_letter_code
_entity_poly.pdbx_strand_id
1 'polypeptide(L)'
;LTLDSVGAHKMRSQGEEHRYNPQTIHLLQQSTWTGSYDLFKQYTDLVDKENHGNLRGLLDFKFAETPVPLEEVESVDDIVKRFKTGAMSYGSISQEAHETLAIAMNHLHGKSNTGEGGESDERLDSAGSSDDRCSAIKQVASGRFGVTSRYLVSAREIQIKMAQGAKPGEGGHLPAKKVYPWIAKTRHSTPGVSLISPPPHHDIYSIEDLAQLIYDLKNANKYADISVKLVSEAGVGTVAAGVAKAGAQTILISGYDGGTGAAPRSSIHNAGLPWELGLAETHQTLLKNGLRNRVRIETDGKLMSGRDVAIAALMGAEEFGFATAPLVTMGCVMMRVCNLDTCPVGVATQNPELRKRFKGKPEYVENFMRFIAQELREYMSKLGFRTVSEMVGRTDLLVQTDNVQEPHQGKVDLSAILNNPFAGKDQKVTFDPKAVYNFELEKTMDEKVLVKKCANAINKGQKTELSVNLTNIDRTFGTILGAEITRKNKNGLADDTITVHCNGAGGQSFGAFIPKGLTLELTGDSNDYFGKGLSGGKLILKVPEKAAYKAEENIIVGNVALYGATSGTAFINGVAGERFAVRNSGASAVVEGVGEHGCEYMTGGRVVVLGKTGKNFAAGMSGGIAYVLDVDNVLYKNLNKAMISIEKVENKYDKKELR
;
A
#
# COMPACT_ATOMS: atom_id res chain seq x y z
N LEU A 1 9.48 41.18 4.61
CA LEU A 1 9.31 39.92 5.33
C LEU A 1 9.76 38.78 4.42
N THR A 2 10.93 38.21 4.68
CA THR A 2 11.36 36.95 4.08
C THR A 2 10.85 35.82 4.96
N LEU A 3 10.25 34.78 4.34
CA LEU A 3 9.91 33.54 5.00
C LEU A 3 11.07 32.56 4.84
N ASP A 4 11.28 31.72 5.86
CA ASP A 4 12.27 30.64 5.75
C ASP A 4 11.94 29.72 4.60
N SER A 5 12.97 29.30 3.89
CA SER A 5 12.82 28.33 2.81
C SER A 5 12.85 26.92 3.38
N VAL A 6 11.93 26.09 2.87
CA VAL A 6 11.93 24.64 3.12
C VAL A 6 12.77 23.86 2.08
N GLY A 7 13.52 24.57 1.22
CA GLY A 7 14.32 23.96 0.17
C GLY A 7 13.48 23.29 -0.92
N ALA A 8 12.37 23.90 -1.30
CA ALA A 8 11.41 23.35 -2.25
C ALA A 8 11.78 23.50 -3.72
N HIS A 9 12.55 24.53 -4.06
CA HIS A 9 12.99 24.83 -5.42
C HIS A 9 14.36 24.22 -5.72
N LYS A 10 14.85 24.36 -6.94
CA LYS A 10 16.21 23.97 -7.29
C LYS A 10 17.21 24.81 -6.51
N MET A 11 18.18 24.16 -5.88
CA MET A 11 19.29 24.84 -5.24
C MET A 11 20.05 25.72 -6.22
N ARG A 12 20.40 26.94 -5.79
CA ARG A 12 21.25 27.92 -6.48
C ARG A 12 22.23 28.50 -5.47
N SER A 13 23.38 28.94 -5.93
CA SER A 13 24.47 29.47 -5.07
C SER A 13 24.08 30.67 -4.21
N GLN A 14 23.04 31.41 -4.60
CA GLN A 14 22.48 32.55 -3.85
C GLN A 14 20.96 32.40 -3.65
N GLY A 15 20.48 31.16 -3.65
CA GLY A 15 19.07 30.84 -3.47
C GLY A 15 18.77 30.37 -2.06
N GLU A 16 17.62 29.73 -1.94
CA GLU A 16 17.15 29.12 -0.71
C GLU A 16 18.05 27.96 -0.26
N GLU A 17 18.15 27.74 1.02
CA GLU A 17 18.86 26.59 1.59
C GLU A 17 18.10 25.28 1.34
N HIS A 18 18.84 24.19 1.18
CA HIS A 18 18.31 22.85 0.98
C HIS A 18 19.03 21.87 1.91
N ARG A 19 18.29 21.07 2.65
CA ARG A 19 18.88 19.99 3.48
C ARG A 19 19.61 18.96 2.62
N TYR A 20 19.10 18.64 1.43
CA TYR A 20 19.84 17.94 0.38
C TYR A 20 20.43 18.96 -0.59
N ASN A 21 21.62 19.42 -0.29
CA ASN A 21 22.46 20.29 -1.12
C ASN A 21 23.65 19.49 -1.71
N PRO A 22 24.46 20.05 -2.60
CA PRO A 22 25.61 19.34 -3.19
C PRO A 22 26.56 18.74 -2.14
N GLN A 23 26.78 19.41 -1.02
CA GLN A 23 27.69 18.95 0.02
C GLN A 23 27.09 17.78 0.80
N THR A 24 25.85 17.89 1.25
CA THR A 24 25.17 16.81 1.98
C THR A 24 24.96 15.57 1.12
N ILE A 25 24.61 15.75 -0.17
CA ILE A 25 24.51 14.66 -1.14
C ILE A 25 25.86 13.98 -1.32
N HIS A 26 26.94 14.74 -1.51
CA HIS A 26 28.28 14.22 -1.69
C HIS A 26 28.73 13.42 -0.46
N LEU A 27 28.60 13.99 0.73
CA LEU A 27 29.01 13.32 1.98
C LEU A 27 28.19 12.03 2.20
N LEU A 28 26.89 12.04 1.98
CA LEU A 28 26.05 10.84 2.10
C LEU A 28 26.47 9.75 1.12
N GLN A 29 26.70 10.11 -0.15
CA GLN A 29 27.16 9.16 -1.16
C GLN A 29 28.56 8.61 -0.82
N GLN A 30 29.53 9.46 -0.53
CA GLN A 30 30.88 9.01 -0.20
C GLN A 30 30.92 8.13 1.05
N SER A 31 30.19 8.50 2.11
CA SER A 31 30.13 7.70 3.34
C SER A 31 29.62 6.28 3.08
N THR A 32 28.53 6.17 2.31
CA THR A 32 27.89 4.87 2.05
C THR A 32 28.64 4.05 0.99
N TRP A 33 29.26 4.69 -0.01
CA TRP A 33 30.05 4.00 -1.04
C TRP A 33 31.38 3.46 -0.52
N THR A 34 31.98 4.16 0.44
CA THR A 34 33.26 3.76 1.05
C THR A 34 33.10 2.99 2.37
N GLY A 35 31.88 2.95 2.93
CA GLY A 35 31.64 2.34 4.24
C GLY A 35 32.21 3.16 5.41
N SER A 36 32.41 4.48 5.24
CA SER A 36 33.01 5.35 6.25
C SER A 36 31.96 5.98 7.17
N TYR A 37 31.92 5.54 8.42
CA TYR A 37 31.05 6.13 9.43
C TYR A 37 31.45 7.57 9.80
N ASP A 38 32.73 7.89 9.78
CA ASP A 38 33.21 9.25 10.04
C ASP A 38 32.70 10.26 9.01
N LEU A 39 32.66 9.87 7.73
CA LEU A 39 32.04 10.71 6.70
C LEU A 39 30.51 10.81 6.88
N PHE A 40 29.90 9.75 7.35
CA PHE A 40 28.46 9.76 7.68
C PHE A 40 28.18 10.73 8.84
N LYS A 41 29.03 10.78 9.87
CA LYS A 41 28.89 11.75 10.95
C LYS A 41 29.03 13.19 10.46
N GLN A 42 29.97 13.46 9.55
CA GLN A 42 30.08 14.78 8.92
C GLN A 42 28.80 15.15 8.15
N TYR A 43 28.17 14.17 7.47
CA TYR A 43 26.90 14.37 6.80
C TYR A 43 25.77 14.70 7.80
N THR A 44 25.61 13.93 8.87
CA THR A 44 24.53 14.15 9.84
C THR A 44 24.74 15.41 10.65
N ASP A 45 25.96 15.75 11.03
CA ASP A 45 26.28 17.01 11.71
C ASP A 45 25.86 18.24 10.86
N LEU A 46 26.10 18.18 9.54
CA LEU A 46 25.69 19.24 8.63
C LEU A 46 24.16 19.30 8.46
N VAL A 47 23.52 18.13 8.25
CA VAL A 47 22.06 18.04 8.12
C VAL A 47 21.34 18.52 9.38
N ASP A 48 21.79 18.11 10.55
CA ASP A 48 21.16 18.46 11.82
C ASP A 48 21.37 19.93 12.18
N LYS A 49 22.52 20.51 11.78
CA LYS A 49 22.80 21.94 11.93
C LYS A 49 21.92 22.81 11.01
N GLU A 50 21.63 22.33 9.80
CA GLU A 50 20.80 23.03 8.81
C GLU A 50 19.28 22.75 8.99
N ASN A 51 18.89 22.09 10.08
CA ASN A 51 17.53 21.58 10.28
C ASN A 51 16.57 22.59 10.91
N HIS A 52 16.59 23.84 10.45
CA HIS A 52 15.78 24.91 11.03
C HIS A 52 14.38 25.07 10.41
N GLY A 53 14.17 24.49 9.25
CA GLY A 53 12.92 24.63 8.47
C GLY A 53 11.85 23.58 8.78
N ASN A 54 11.94 22.83 9.90
CA ASN A 54 10.94 21.84 10.29
C ASN A 54 10.80 21.74 11.81
N LEU A 55 9.71 21.11 12.28
CA LEU A 55 9.36 21.09 13.70
C LEU A 55 10.42 20.39 14.55
N ARG A 56 10.97 19.26 14.09
CA ARG A 56 12.00 18.53 14.85
C ARG A 56 13.31 19.30 14.99
N GLY A 57 13.58 20.25 14.12
CA GLY A 57 14.70 21.18 14.24
C GLY A 57 14.56 22.17 15.40
N LEU A 58 13.33 22.34 15.93
CA LEU A 58 13.03 23.16 17.08
C LEU A 58 13.02 22.35 18.39
N LEU A 59 13.36 21.08 18.36
CA LEU A 59 13.45 20.19 19.52
C LEU A 59 14.89 19.90 19.89
N ASP A 60 15.13 19.67 21.17
CA ASP A 60 16.41 19.23 21.72
C ASP A 60 16.17 18.15 22.77
N PHE A 61 17.24 17.48 23.20
CA PHE A 61 17.19 16.34 24.12
C PHE A 61 17.55 16.73 25.54
N LYS A 62 16.85 16.13 26.50
CA LYS A 62 17.30 16.06 27.90
C LYS A 62 18.07 14.76 28.09
N PHE A 63 19.40 14.84 28.00
CA PHE A 63 20.26 13.67 28.20
C PHE A 63 20.29 13.23 29.67
N ALA A 64 20.53 11.95 29.88
CA ALA A 64 20.71 11.39 31.21
C ALA A 64 21.99 11.92 31.86
N GLU A 65 22.00 12.06 33.18
CA GLU A 65 23.21 12.44 33.96
C GLU A 65 24.32 11.38 33.78
N THR A 66 23.95 10.12 33.72
CA THR A 66 24.86 9.00 33.48
C THR A 66 24.41 8.23 32.23
N PRO A 67 25.16 8.29 31.12
CA PRO A 67 24.88 7.52 29.92
C PRO A 67 24.95 6.01 30.18
N VAL A 68 24.18 5.24 29.44
CA VAL A 68 24.32 3.76 29.37
C VAL A 68 25.54 3.42 28.53
N PRO A 69 26.39 2.46 28.95
CA PRO A 69 27.48 1.98 28.11
C PRO A 69 26.98 1.51 26.74
N LEU A 70 27.68 1.88 25.67
CA LEU A 70 27.21 1.60 24.29
C LEU A 70 27.09 0.11 24.00
N GLU A 71 27.91 -0.72 24.64
CA GLU A 71 27.85 -2.17 24.56
C GLU A 71 26.59 -2.79 25.18
N GLU A 72 25.92 -2.09 26.06
CA GLU A 72 24.64 -2.52 26.65
C GLU A 72 23.41 -2.09 25.81
N VAL A 73 23.62 -1.25 24.80
CA VAL A 73 22.54 -0.76 23.94
C VAL A 73 22.24 -1.78 22.85
N GLU A 74 20.96 -1.95 22.53
CA GLU A 74 20.43 -2.78 21.43
C GLU A 74 21.35 -2.73 20.19
N SER A 75 21.60 -3.87 19.58
CA SER A 75 22.58 -3.98 18.50
C SER A 75 22.09 -3.30 17.20
N VAL A 76 23.04 -2.93 16.32
CA VAL A 76 22.70 -2.42 14.98
C VAL A 76 21.84 -3.44 14.24
N ASP A 77 22.17 -4.74 14.32
CA ASP A 77 21.44 -5.80 13.63
C ASP A 77 19.99 -5.98 14.13
N ASP A 78 19.71 -5.63 15.38
CA ASP A 78 18.34 -5.65 15.90
C ASP A 78 17.56 -4.38 15.55
N ILE A 79 18.22 -3.23 15.60
CA ILE A 79 17.59 -1.94 15.27
C ILE A 79 17.16 -1.88 13.80
N VAL A 80 18.00 -2.34 12.85
CA VAL A 80 17.68 -2.29 11.42
C VAL A 80 16.46 -3.11 11.03
N LYS A 81 16.04 -4.08 11.84
CA LYS A 81 14.80 -4.84 11.65
C LYS A 81 13.54 -3.96 11.75
N ARG A 82 13.65 -2.80 12.40
CA ARG A 82 12.60 -1.78 12.52
C ARG A 82 12.57 -0.81 11.34
N PHE A 83 13.54 -0.92 10.42
CA PHE A 83 13.67 -0.02 9.29
C PHE A 83 12.96 -0.56 8.05
N LYS A 84 12.31 0.35 7.35
CA LYS A 84 11.57 0.06 6.12
C LYS A 84 11.96 1.05 5.03
N THR A 85 11.78 0.66 3.77
CA THR A 85 11.75 1.66 2.72
C THR A 85 10.36 2.27 2.60
N GLY A 86 10.30 3.55 2.28
CA GLY A 86 9.04 4.15 1.85
C GLY A 86 8.50 3.46 0.59
N ALA A 87 7.20 3.57 0.37
CA ALA A 87 6.52 2.99 -0.79
C ALA A 87 6.91 3.71 -2.09
N MET A 88 7.95 3.24 -2.74
CA MET A 88 8.46 3.75 -4.02
C MET A 88 8.08 2.78 -5.14
N SER A 89 7.04 3.13 -5.91
CA SER A 89 6.44 2.22 -6.88
C SER A 89 7.33 1.88 -8.06
N TYR A 90 7.32 0.61 -8.47
CA TYR A 90 7.83 0.18 -9.77
C TYR A 90 7.09 0.92 -10.89
N GLY A 91 7.84 1.59 -11.73
CA GLY A 91 7.32 2.51 -12.74
C GLY A 91 7.60 3.98 -12.41
N SER A 92 7.52 4.41 -11.15
CA SER A 92 8.01 5.73 -10.73
C SER A 92 9.53 5.74 -10.55
N ILE A 93 10.11 4.67 -10.01
CA ILE A 93 11.55 4.41 -10.03
C ILE A 93 11.86 3.25 -11.00
N SER A 94 13.13 3.12 -11.39
CA SER A 94 13.60 2.06 -12.28
C SER A 94 13.52 0.68 -11.62
N GLN A 95 13.54 -0.37 -12.42
CA GLN A 95 13.59 -1.75 -11.94
C GLN A 95 14.84 -1.97 -11.10
N GLU A 96 15.98 -1.49 -11.58
CA GLU A 96 17.28 -1.63 -10.92
C GLU A 96 17.26 -1.02 -9.52
N ALA A 97 16.72 0.20 -9.37
CA ALA A 97 16.60 0.86 -8.08
C ALA A 97 15.62 0.12 -7.16
N HIS A 98 14.50 -0.35 -7.69
CA HIS A 98 13.47 -1.06 -6.93
C HIS A 98 13.96 -2.41 -6.41
N GLU A 99 14.68 -3.18 -7.23
CA GLU A 99 15.28 -4.45 -6.85
C GLU A 99 16.44 -4.27 -5.86
N THR A 100 17.30 -3.27 -6.06
CA THR A 100 18.40 -2.94 -5.14
C THR A 100 17.90 -2.68 -3.72
N LEU A 101 16.80 -1.94 -3.57
CA LEU A 101 16.17 -1.70 -2.27
C LEU A 101 15.66 -3.01 -1.63
N ALA A 102 15.04 -3.89 -2.42
CA ALA A 102 14.53 -5.16 -1.91
C ALA A 102 15.68 -6.07 -1.41
N ILE A 103 16.74 -6.20 -2.19
CA ILE A 103 17.92 -6.99 -1.83
C ILE A 103 18.55 -6.47 -0.53
N ALA A 104 18.81 -5.15 -0.45
CA ALA A 104 19.40 -4.55 0.73
C ALA A 104 18.58 -4.79 2.00
N MET A 105 17.26 -4.57 1.92
CA MET A 105 16.40 -4.74 3.08
C MET A 105 16.21 -6.21 3.46
N ASN A 106 16.23 -7.14 2.51
CA ASN A 106 16.20 -8.58 2.81
C ASN A 106 17.50 -9.02 3.53
N HIS A 107 18.67 -8.53 3.11
CA HIS A 107 19.94 -8.78 3.81
C HIS A 107 19.92 -8.27 5.26
N LEU A 108 19.32 -7.12 5.49
CA LEU A 108 19.22 -6.49 6.82
C LEU A 108 18.10 -7.07 7.69
N HIS A 109 17.27 -7.97 7.16
CA HIS A 109 16.02 -8.41 7.80
C HIS A 109 15.04 -7.26 8.12
N GLY A 110 15.19 -6.12 7.46
CA GLY A 110 14.23 -5.05 7.38
C GLY A 110 13.15 -5.36 6.33
N LYS A 111 12.44 -4.33 5.88
CA LYS A 111 11.34 -4.52 4.91
C LYS A 111 11.40 -3.46 3.81
N SER A 112 11.48 -3.88 2.55
CA SER A 112 11.21 -3.00 1.42
C SER A 112 9.72 -3.04 1.04
N ASN A 113 9.23 -1.96 0.44
CA ASN A 113 7.84 -1.78 0.05
C ASN A 113 7.73 -1.67 -1.47
N THR A 114 6.87 -2.48 -2.08
CA THR A 114 6.63 -2.46 -3.53
C THR A 114 6.09 -1.13 -4.05
N GLY A 115 5.43 -0.35 -3.18
CA GLY A 115 4.49 0.65 -3.64
C GLY A 115 3.30 0.00 -4.37
N GLU A 116 2.34 0.80 -4.80
CA GLU A 116 1.13 0.32 -5.50
C GLU A 116 1.39 -0.20 -6.92
N GLY A 117 2.63 -0.13 -7.40
CA GLY A 117 3.05 -0.67 -8.69
C GLY A 117 3.26 -2.18 -8.72
N GLY A 118 3.39 -2.80 -7.56
CA GLY A 118 3.63 -4.23 -7.44
C GLY A 118 5.04 -4.66 -7.86
N GLU A 119 5.17 -5.94 -8.17
CA GLU A 119 6.39 -6.60 -8.62
C GLU A 119 6.10 -7.58 -9.75
N SER A 120 7.10 -7.85 -10.59
CA SER A 120 6.99 -8.89 -11.62
C SER A 120 6.96 -10.29 -11.01
N ASP A 121 6.40 -11.24 -11.75
CA ASP A 121 6.36 -12.65 -11.34
C ASP A 121 7.76 -13.24 -11.11
N GLU A 122 8.75 -12.83 -11.90
CA GLU A 122 10.15 -13.26 -11.74
C GLU A 122 10.73 -12.84 -10.39
N ARG A 123 10.36 -11.65 -9.91
CA ARG A 123 10.74 -11.19 -8.57
C ARG A 123 10.05 -11.99 -7.47
N LEU A 124 8.76 -12.27 -7.62
CA LEU A 124 8.02 -13.13 -6.67
C LEU A 124 8.64 -14.53 -6.59
N ASP A 125 9.15 -15.06 -7.70
CA ASP A 125 9.82 -16.36 -7.75
C ASP A 125 11.21 -16.36 -7.12
N SER A 126 11.85 -15.21 -6.96
CA SER A 126 13.17 -15.10 -6.31
C SER A 126 13.10 -15.20 -4.78
N ALA A 127 11.93 -15.16 -4.19
CA ALA A 127 11.75 -15.17 -2.74
C ALA A 127 12.44 -16.38 -2.07
N GLY A 128 13.28 -16.09 -1.06
CA GLY A 128 14.03 -17.12 -0.33
C GLY A 128 15.24 -17.69 -1.07
N SER A 129 15.58 -17.21 -2.26
CA SER A 129 16.81 -17.56 -2.97
C SER A 129 18.00 -16.72 -2.51
N SER A 130 19.21 -17.04 -2.99
CA SER A 130 20.40 -16.20 -2.77
C SER A 130 20.30 -14.83 -3.46
N ASP A 131 19.41 -14.67 -4.42
CA ASP A 131 19.11 -13.42 -5.15
C ASP A 131 17.67 -12.99 -4.86
N ASP A 132 17.31 -12.90 -3.58
CA ASP A 132 15.96 -12.54 -3.16
C ASP A 132 15.67 -11.06 -3.40
N ARG A 133 14.96 -10.78 -4.50
CA ARG A 133 14.52 -9.45 -4.92
C ARG A 133 13.05 -9.17 -4.57
N CYS A 134 12.44 -10.05 -3.79
CA CYS A 134 11.04 -9.95 -3.39
C CYS A 134 10.90 -8.96 -2.22
N SER A 135 10.11 -7.92 -2.40
CA SER A 135 9.85 -6.96 -1.31
C SER A 135 8.93 -7.58 -0.25
N ALA A 136 9.26 -7.35 1.02
CA ALA A 136 8.50 -7.89 2.13
C ALA A 136 7.10 -7.29 2.27
N ILE A 137 6.96 -5.99 1.95
CA ILE A 137 5.69 -5.27 2.04
C ILE A 137 5.08 -5.18 0.65
N LYS A 138 3.88 -5.76 0.50
CA LYS A 138 3.05 -5.63 -0.69
C LYS A 138 2.03 -4.53 -0.47
N GLN A 139 2.21 -3.39 -1.13
CA GLN A 139 1.24 -2.32 -1.04
C GLN A 139 0.05 -2.60 -1.94
N VAL A 140 -1.14 -2.34 -1.41
CA VAL A 140 -2.41 -2.42 -2.13
C VAL A 140 -3.15 -1.09 -2.02
N ALA A 141 -3.88 -0.75 -3.06
CA ALA A 141 -4.82 0.35 -3.05
C ALA A 141 -6.19 -0.26 -3.37
N SER A 142 -6.70 -1.03 -2.40
CA SER A 142 -7.97 -1.76 -2.42
C SER A 142 -8.18 -2.74 -3.61
N GLY A 143 -7.13 -3.26 -4.20
CA GLY A 143 -7.20 -4.15 -5.36
C GLY A 143 -7.01 -3.45 -6.70
N ARG A 144 -6.71 -2.16 -6.72
CA ARG A 144 -6.31 -1.47 -7.93
C ARG A 144 -4.91 -1.90 -8.39
N PHE A 145 -4.63 -1.76 -9.70
CA PHE A 145 -3.32 -2.04 -10.28
C PHE A 145 -2.85 -3.50 -10.17
N GLY A 146 -3.77 -4.45 -10.28
CA GLY A 146 -3.41 -5.85 -10.47
C GLY A 146 -3.00 -6.60 -9.20
N VAL A 147 -3.77 -6.43 -8.15
CA VAL A 147 -3.62 -7.22 -6.93
C VAL A 147 -4.13 -8.64 -7.18
N THR A 148 -3.22 -9.61 -7.29
CA THR A 148 -3.53 -11.02 -7.51
C THR A 148 -3.37 -11.82 -6.22
N SER A 149 -3.98 -13.02 -6.16
CA SER A 149 -3.74 -13.97 -5.07
C SER A 149 -2.25 -14.28 -4.90
N ARG A 150 -1.52 -14.47 -6.00
CA ARG A 150 -0.06 -14.73 -5.98
C ARG A 150 0.73 -13.58 -5.35
N TYR A 151 0.39 -12.36 -5.68
CA TYR A 151 0.98 -11.17 -5.08
C TYR A 151 0.73 -11.12 -3.57
N LEU A 152 -0.50 -11.38 -3.14
CA LEU A 152 -0.88 -11.32 -1.72
C LEU A 152 -0.23 -12.42 -0.88
N VAL A 153 -0.20 -13.68 -1.36
CA VAL A 153 0.40 -14.79 -0.59
C VAL A 153 1.92 -14.68 -0.45
N SER A 154 2.59 -13.87 -1.29
CA SER A 154 4.02 -13.62 -1.21
C SER A 154 4.42 -12.58 -0.17
N ALA A 155 3.46 -11.86 0.42
CA ALA A 155 3.70 -10.79 1.36
C ALA A 155 4.08 -11.30 2.76
N ARG A 156 5.03 -10.62 3.42
CA ARG A 156 5.22 -10.68 4.88
C ARG A 156 4.38 -9.61 5.59
N GLU A 157 4.13 -8.51 4.90
CA GLU A 157 3.24 -7.44 5.33
C GLU A 157 2.44 -6.94 4.12
N ILE A 158 1.13 -6.77 4.26
CA ILE A 158 0.27 -6.16 3.26
C ILE A 158 -0.10 -4.76 3.75
N GLN A 159 0.24 -3.74 2.97
CA GLN A 159 -0.04 -2.35 3.32
C GLN A 159 -1.15 -1.76 2.48
N ILE A 160 -2.22 -1.33 3.13
CA ILE A 160 -3.31 -0.59 2.49
C ILE A 160 -2.92 0.88 2.41
N LYS A 161 -2.84 1.42 1.18
CA LYS A 161 -2.58 2.84 0.95
C LYS A 161 -3.88 3.62 0.94
N MET A 162 -4.12 4.45 1.96
CA MET A 162 -5.27 5.36 2.00
C MET A 162 -4.97 6.71 1.35
N ALA A 163 -3.78 7.26 1.61
CA ALA A 163 -3.36 8.54 1.05
C ALA A 163 -1.83 8.59 0.93
N GLN A 164 -1.30 9.73 0.49
CA GLN A 164 0.13 9.98 0.33
C GLN A 164 0.48 11.33 0.95
N GLY A 165 1.44 11.36 1.88
CA GLY A 165 1.76 12.53 2.70
C GLY A 165 2.10 13.79 1.90
N ALA A 166 2.83 13.65 0.80
CA ALA A 166 3.21 14.79 -0.05
C ALA A 166 2.03 15.44 -0.80
N LYS A 167 0.94 14.70 -1.01
CA LYS A 167 -0.24 15.18 -1.76
C LYS A 167 -1.52 14.44 -1.33
N PRO A 168 -2.00 14.68 -0.13
CA PRO A 168 -3.07 13.89 0.48
C PRO A 168 -4.38 13.90 -0.31
N GLY A 169 -4.73 15.02 -0.94
CA GLY A 169 -5.98 15.16 -1.69
C GLY A 169 -5.95 14.66 -3.13
N GLU A 170 -4.77 14.46 -3.76
CA GLU A 170 -4.66 14.03 -5.15
C GLU A 170 -4.48 12.51 -5.32
N GLY A 171 -3.81 11.85 -4.38
CA GLY A 171 -3.51 10.42 -4.45
C GLY A 171 -2.38 10.04 -5.41
N GLY A 172 -2.39 8.78 -5.87
CA GLY A 172 -1.36 8.22 -6.74
C GLY A 172 -1.47 8.69 -8.18
N HIS A 173 -0.32 8.87 -8.83
CA HIS A 173 -0.22 9.24 -10.24
C HIS A 173 1.01 8.62 -10.88
N LEU A 174 0.86 8.06 -12.08
CA LEU A 174 1.98 7.67 -12.95
C LEU A 174 1.73 8.23 -14.36
N PRO A 175 2.59 9.14 -14.87
CA PRO A 175 2.37 9.75 -16.17
C PRO A 175 2.51 8.75 -17.32
N ALA A 176 1.73 8.93 -18.38
CA ALA A 176 1.65 8.05 -19.56
C ALA A 176 3.03 7.65 -20.11
N LYS A 177 3.95 8.61 -20.19
CA LYS A 177 5.32 8.41 -20.70
C LYS A 177 6.19 7.46 -19.86
N LYS A 178 5.78 7.13 -18.62
CA LYS A 178 6.43 6.14 -17.74
C LYS A 178 5.72 4.78 -17.75
N VAL A 179 4.55 4.67 -18.42
CA VAL A 179 3.80 3.43 -18.53
C VAL A 179 4.26 2.65 -19.76
N TYR A 180 5.48 2.16 -19.71
CA TYR A 180 6.05 1.26 -20.72
C TYR A 180 5.35 -0.11 -20.70
N PRO A 181 5.48 -0.94 -21.74
CA PRO A 181 4.83 -2.26 -21.82
C PRO A 181 5.10 -3.16 -20.60
N TRP A 182 6.33 -3.19 -20.10
CA TRP A 182 6.69 -3.98 -18.92
C TRP A 182 6.07 -3.44 -17.61
N ILE A 183 5.90 -2.12 -17.50
CA ILE A 183 5.19 -1.50 -16.38
C ILE A 183 3.70 -1.81 -16.46
N ALA A 184 3.11 -1.64 -17.64
CA ALA A 184 1.70 -1.95 -17.89
C ALA A 184 1.38 -3.42 -17.58
N LYS A 185 2.26 -4.35 -18.00
CA LYS A 185 2.12 -5.79 -17.69
C LYS A 185 2.04 -6.04 -16.19
N THR A 186 2.98 -5.50 -15.41
CA THR A 186 3.03 -5.68 -13.95
C THR A 186 1.84 -5.03 -13.24
N ARG A 187 1.37 -3.89 -13.75
CA ARG A 187 0.25 -3.15 -13.17
C ARG A 187 -1.11 -3.55 -13.74
N HIS A 188 -1.18 -4.53 -14.62
CA HIS A 188 -2.40 -4.92 -15.33
C HIS A 188 -3.12 -3.70 -15.93
N SER A 189 -2.39 -2.90 -16.70
CA SER A 189 -2.87 -1.65 -17.27
C SER A 189 -2.52 -1.51 -18.74
N THR A 190 -2.92 -0.40 -19.36
CA THR A 190 -2.69 -0.14 -20.78
C THR A 190 -1.41 0.66 -20.97
N PRO A 191 -0.45 0.22 -21.84
CA PRO A 191 0.76 0.99 -22.11
C PRO A 191 0.44 2.39 -22.65
N GLY A 192 1.22 3.39 -22.22
CA GLY A 192 1.08 4.76 -22.69
C GLY A 192 -0.15 5.51 -22.17
N VAL A 193 -0.91 4.96 -21.24
CA VAL A 193 -2.03 5.62 -20.58
C VAL A 193 -1.67 5.97 -19.14
N SER A 194 -1.91 7.23 -18.73
CA SER A 194 -1.65 7.69 -17.37
C SER A 194 -2.48 6.91 -16.36
N LEU A 195 -1.86 6.56 -15.23
CA LEU A 195 -2.54 5.89 -14.13
C LEU A 195 -2.81 6.89 -13.02
N ILE A 196 -4.05 6.91 -12.56
CA ILE A 196 -4.52 7.78 -11.49
C ILE A 196 -5.15 6.92 -10.40
N SER A 197 -4.87 7.26 -9.15
CA SER A 197 -5.34 6.58 -7.95
C SER A 197 -5.87 7.61 -6.95
N PRO A 198 -6.99 8.29 -7.27
CA PRO A 198 -7.51 9.36 -6.44
C PRO A 198 -8.07 8.83 -5.11
N PRO A 199 -7.93 9.54 -3.99
CA PRO A 199 -8.76 9.38 -2.82
C PRO A 199 -10.09 10.18 -2.97
N PRO A 200 -11.20 9.76 -2.35
CA PRO A 200 -11.37 8.46 -1.75
C PRO A 200 -11.29 7.34 -2.79
N HIS A 201 -10.97 6.15 -2.34
CA HIS A 201 -10.97 4.96 -3.20
C HIS A 201 -12.41 4.61 -3.59
N HIS A 202 -12.59 4.00 -4.78
CA HIS A 202 -13.92 3.67 -5.31
C HIS A 202 -14.70 2.64 -4.48
N ASP A 203 -14.06 2.01 -3.51
CA ASP A 203 -14.62 0.94 -2.68
C ASP A 203 -14.47 1.19 -1.16
N ILE A 204 -13.85 2.28 -0.73
CA ILE A 204 -13.63 2.60 0.69
C ILE A 204 -14.14 4.01 0.96
N TYR A 205 -15.27 4.11 1.64
CA TYR A 205 -15.93 5.37 1.99
C TYR A 205 -16.16 5.54 3.50
N SER A 206 -15.89 4.48 4.27
CA SER A 206 -16.04 4.47 5.72
C SER A 206 -14.95 3.62 6.39
N ILE A 207 -14.86 3.72 7.72
CA ILE A 207 -13.97 2.86 8.51
C ILE A 207 -14.41 1.39 8.46
N GLU A 208 -15.71 1.15 8.27
CA GLU A 208 -16.29 -0.18 8.14
C GLU A 208 -15.89 -0.84 6.83
N ASP A 209 -15.86 -0.10 5.73
CA ASP A 209 -15.34 -0.58 4.43
C ASP A 209 -13.86 -0.93 4.54
N LEU A 210 -13.08 -0.09 5.22
CA LEU A 210 -11.67 -0.37 5.49
C LEU A 210 -11.49 -1.60 6.37
N ALA A 211 -12.32 -1.76 7.39
CA ALA A 211 -12.32 -2.95 8.25
C ALA A 211 -12.61 -4.22 7.45
N GLN A 212 -13.55 -4.17 6.51
CA GLN A 212 -13.83 -5.29 5.60
C GLN A 212 -12.62 -5.60 4.72
N LEU A 213 -11.94 -4.60 4.16
CA LEU A 213 -10.72 -4.82 3.38
C LEU A 213 -9.58 -5.41 4.22
N ILE A 214 -9.39 -4.95 5.46
CA ILE A 214 -8.41 -5.54 6.39
C ILE A 214 -8.73 -7.02 6.61
N TYR A 215 -9.99 -7.37 6.83
CA TYR A 215 -10.44 -8.75 6.98
C TYR A 215 -10.20 -9.57 5.70
N ASP A 216 -10.54 -9.04 4.52
CA ASP A 216 -10.32 -9.69 3.22
C ASP A 216 -8.85 -10.03 3.00
N LEU A 217 -7.96 -9.08 3.27
CA LEU A 217 -6.52 -9.25 3.08
C LEU A 217 -5.94 -10.24 4.10
N LYS A 218 -6.46 -10.26 5.32
CA LYS A 218 -6.08 -11.26 6.33
C LYS A 218 -6.50 -12.67 5.92
N ASN A 219 -7.66 -12.82 5.28
CA ASN A 219 -8.08 -14.09 4.68
C ASN A 219 -7.21 -14.46 3.46
N ALA A 220 -6.83 -13.50 2.62
CA ALA A 220 -5.97 -13.72 1.47
C ALA A 220 -4.54 -14.13 1.87
N ASN A 221 -4.05 -13.69 3.03
CA ASN A 221 -2.79 -14.12 3.60
C ASN A 221 -2.80 -14.03 5.14
N LYS A 222 -3.20 -15.13 5.78
CA LYS A 222 -3.28 -15.22 7.25
C LYS A 222 -1.94 -15.07 7.97
N TYR A 223 -0.83 -15.24 7.27
CA TYR A 223 0.52 -15.14 7.84
C TYR A 223 1.12 -13.74 7.74
N ALA A 224 0.59 -12.88 6.89
CA ALA A 224 1.07 -11.51 6.75
C ALA A 224 0.47 -10.59 7.82
N ASP A 225 1.27 -9.62 8.28
CA ASP A 225 0.76 -8.47 9.02
C ASP A 225 -0.03 -7.55 8.09
N ILE A 226 -1.07 -6.92 8.59
CA ILE A 226 -1.81 -5.89 7.86
C ILE A 226 -1.40 -4.52 8.37
N SER A 227 -0.97 -3.67 7.45
CA SER A 227 -0.57 -2.30 7.69
C SER A 227 -1.49 -1.32 6.97
N VAL A 228 -1.76 -0.18 7.56
CA VAL A 228 -2.52 0.89 6.91
C VAL A 228 -1.68 2.16 6.88
N LYS A 229 -1.50 2.70 5.67
CA LYS A 229 -0.81 3.96 5.46
C LYS A 229 -1.80 5.11 5.53
N LEU A 230 -1.68 5.90 6.59
CA LEU A 230 -2.34 7.18 6.80
C LEU A 230 -1.34 8.33 6.57
N VAL A 231 -1.84 9.53 6.57
CA VAL A 231 -1.03 10.75 6.42
C VAL A 231 -1.22 11.67 7.61
N SER A 232 -0.19 12.48 7.88
CA SER A 232 -0.28 13.51 8.91
C SER A 232 -1.26 14.59 8.47
N GLU A 233 -2.41 14.61 9.11
CA GLU A 233 -3.46 15.62 8.95
C GLU A 233 -4.30 15.70 10.24
N ALA A 234 -5.03 16.77 10.42
CA ALA A 234 -5.88 16.95 11.60
C ALA A 234 -6.97 15.85 11.63
N GLY A 235 -7.12 15.19 12.79
CA GLY A 235 -8.07 14.09 12.97
C GLY A 235 -7.52 12.71 12.67
N VAL A 236 -6.26 12.57 12.21
CA VAL A 236 -5.64 11.28 11.89
C VAL A 236 -5.65 10.31 13.08
N GLY A 237 -5.56 10.81 14.29
CA GLY A 237 -5.65 9.99 15.50
C GLY A 237 -6.97 9.25 15.63
N THR A 238 -8.09 9.89 15.26
CA THR A 238 -9.42 9.25 15.26
C THR A 238 -9.50 8.16 14.20
N VAL A 239 -8.97 8.41 13.01
CA VAL A 239 -8.88 7.40 11.94
C VAL A 239 -8.02 6.22 12.38
N ALA A 240 -6.86 6.50 12.99
CA ALA A 240 -5.96 5.47 13.52
C ALA A 240 -6.62 4.60 14.59
N ALA A 241 -7.44 5.19 15.48
CA ALA A 241 -8.20 4.42 16.46
C ALA A 241 -9.19 3.45 15.79
N GLY A 242 -9.88 3.89 14.74
CA GLY A 242 -10.74 3.03 13.92
C GLY A 242 -9.96 1.89 13.25
N VAL A 243 -8.82 2.20 12.67
CA VAL A 243 -7.92 1.22 12.03
C VAL A 243 -7.40 0.17 13.02
N ALA A 244 -7.01 0.60 14.22
CA ALA A 244 -6.57 -0.30 15.29
C ALA A 244 -7.71 -1.24 15.75
N LYS A 245 -8.93 -0.72 15.89
CA LYS A 245 -10.13 -1.53 16.20
C LYS A 245 -10.45 -2.52 15.08
N ALA A 246 -10.22 -2.14 13.83
CA ALA A 246 -10.45 -2.99 12.67
C ALA A 246 -9.42 -4.13 12.51
N GLY A 247 -8.35 -4.16 13.33
CA GLY A 247 -7.40 -5.26 13.40
C GLY A 247 -6.10 -5.08 12.63
N ALA A 248 -5.79 -3.89 12.11
CA ALA A 248 -4.47 -3.63 11.56
C ALA A 248 -3.39 -3.77 12.65
N GLN A 249 -2.22 -4.28 12.28
CA GLN A 249 -1.10 -4.51 13.19
C GLN A 249 -0.05 -3.40 13.12
N THR A 250 -0.03 -2.63 12.02
CA THR A 250 0.86 -1.47 11.86
C THR A 250 0.08 -0.30 11.26
N ILE A 251 0.34 0.90 11.78
CA ILE A 251 -0.18 2.16 11.23
C ILE A 251 1.00 3.03 10.87
N LEU A 252 1.11 3.37 9.58
CA LEU A 252 2.10 4.33 9.10
C LEU A 252 1.49 5.72 9.07
N ILE A 253 2.15 6.67 9.71
CA ILE A 253 1.86 8.11 9.62
C ILE A 253 2.91 8.76 8.73
N SER A 254 2.49 9.17 7.54
CA SER A 254 3.37 9.71 6.51
C SER A 254 3.33 11.25 6.50
N GLY A 255 4.49 11.90 6.52
CA GLY A 255 4.60 13.36 6.48
C GLY A 255 4.62 13.94 5.07
N TYR A 256 4.45 15.26 4.96
CA TYR A 256 4.43 16.00 3.69
C TYR A 256 5.75 15.91 2.89
N ASP A 257 6.85 15.77 3.57
CA ASP A 257 8.20 15.79 2.97
C ASP A 257 8.60 14.45 2.33
N GLY A 258 7.64 13.53 2.21
CA GLY A 258 7.75 12.33 1.40
C GLY A 258 7.83 12.70 -0.09
N GLY A 259 8.82 12.13 -0.81
CA GLY A 259 8.95 12.37 -2.25
C GLY A 259 7.90 11.60 -3.06
N THR A 260 7.74 12.01 -4.32
CA THR A 260 7.06 11.21 -5.32
C THR A 260 7.82 11.26 -6.62
N GLY A 261 8.21 10.09 -7.15
CA GLY A 261 8.94 9.96 -8.41
C GLY A 261 8.07 10.11 -9.65
N ALA A 262 6.78 10.42 -9.51
CA ALA A 262 5.82 10.42 -10.62
C ALA A 262 4.97 11.69 -10.72
N ALA A 263 4.78 12.43 -9.62
CA ALA A 263 3.94 13.61 -9.62
C ALA A 263 4.68 14.88 -10.06
N PRO A 264 3.99 15.84 -10.71
CA PRO A 264 4.55 17.16 -10.99
C PRO A 264 4.81 17.92 -9.69
N ARG A 265 5.70 18.90 -9.74
CA ARG A 265 6.08 19.70 -8.56
C ARG A 265 4.91 20.48 -7.95
N SER A 266 4.02 20.98 -8.80
CA SER A 266 2.81 21.71 -8.36
C SER A 266 1.90 20.89 -7.46
N SER A 267 1.89 19.55 -7.60
CA SER A 267 1.04 18.65 -6.79
C SER A 267 1.60 18.38 -5.39
N ILE A 268 2.90 18.62 -5.16
CA ILE A 268 3.58 18.26 -3.91
C ILE A 268 4.01 19.47 -3.07
N HIS A 269 3.74 20.67 -3.54
CA HIS A 269 4.06 21.89 -2.80
C HIS A 269 2.90 22.29 -1.86
N ASN A 270 3.21 22.44 -0.58
CA ASN A 270 2.33 23.04 0.43
C ASN A 270 1.00 22.27 0.65
N ALA A 271 0.96 20.96 0.39
CA ALA A 271 -0.28 20.20 0.44
C ALA A 271 -0.43 19.34 1.70
N GLY A 272 0.66 18.85 2.29
CA GLY A 272 0.63 17.97 3.46
C GLY A 272 1.12 18.64 4.74
N LEU A 273 1.05 17.91 5.86
CA LEU A 273 1.53 18.35 7.18
C LEU A 273 2.80 17.58 7.59
N PRO A 274 3.62 18.16 8.50
CA PRO A 274 4.76 17.47 9.09
C PRO A 274 4.35 16.18 9.82
N TRP A 275 5.17 15.13 9.73
CA TRP A 275 4.88 13.87 10.40
C TRP A 275 4.81 14.00 11.92
N GLU A 276 5.52 14.96 12.49
CA GLU A 276 5.58 15.22 13.93
C GLU A 276 4.18 15.49 14.52
N LEU A 277 3.33 16.21 13.78
CA LEU A 277 1.95 16.50 14.21
C LEU A 277 1.09 15.23 14.20
N GLY A 278 1.06 14.51 13.08
CA GLY A 278 0.24 13.31 12.94
C GLY A 278 0.69 12.17 13.84
N LEU A 279 2.01 12.02 14.04
CA LEU A 279 2.56 11.00 14.93
C LEU A 279 2.14 11.27 16.39
N ALA A 280 2.30 12.50 16.87
CA ALA A 280 1.92 12.87 18.23
C ALA A 280 0.42 12.68 18.46
N GLU A 281 -0.42 13.16 17.55
CA GLU A 281 -1.87 12.99 17.62
C GLU A 281 -2.26 11.49 17.66
N THR A 282 -1.67 10.69 16.79
CA THR A 282 -1.95 9.24 16.71
C THR A 282 -1.55 8.52 17.99
N HIS A 283 -0.32 8.73 18.45
CA HIS A 283 0.18 8.09 19.67
C HIS A 283 -0.68 8.44 20.89
N GLN A 284 -0.96 9.72 21.08
CA GLN A 284 -1.79 10.20 22.20
C GLN A 284 -3.23 9.69 22.13
N THR A 285 -3.84 9.67 20.93
CA THR A 285 -5.22 9.20 20.75
C THR A 285 -5.33 7.70 21.01
N LEU A 286 -4.39 6.91 20.52
CA LEU A 286 -4.36 5.46 20.77
C LEU A 286 -4.16 5.14 22.25
N LEU A 287 -3.32 5.90 22.96
CA LEU A 287 -3.16 5.78 24.41
C LEU A 287 -4.46 6.09 25.15
N LYS A 288 -5.10 7.22 24.84
CA LYS A 288 -6.37 7.63 25.47
C LYS A 288 -7.49 6.59 25.29
N ASN A 289 -7.47 5.85 24.19
CA ASN A 289 -8.48 4.83 23.89
C ASN A 289 -8.06 3.40 24.29
N GLY A 290 -6.91 3.20 24.94
CA GLY A 290 -6.41 1.87 25.31
C GLY A 290 -6.09 0.97 24.12
N LEU A 291 -5.74 1.55 22.97
CA LEU A 291 -5.50 0.84 21.72
C LEU A 291 -4.03 0.79 21.32
N ARG A 292 -3.17 1.56 22.00
CA ARG A 292 -1.77 1.74 21.58
C ARG A 292 -0.99 0.45 21.47
N ASN A 293 -1.19 -0.47 22.36
CA ASN A 293 -0.48 -1.75 22.40
C ASN A 293 -0.96 -2.76 21.35
N ARG A 294 -2.06 -2.49 20.64
CA ARG A 294 -2.55 -3.35 19.55
C ARG A 294 -1.80 -3.17 18.24
N VAL A 295 -1.11 -2.05 18.05
CA VAL A 295 -0.48 -1.66 16.80
C VAL A 295 0.94 -1.15 17.00
N ARG A 296 1.80 -1.40 16.00
CA ARG A 296 3.05 -0.64 15.82
C ARG A 296 2.72 0.67 15.13
N ILE A 297 3.37 1.74 15.54
CA ILE A 297 3.32 3.00 14.80
C ILE A 297 4.61 3.14 14.01
N GLU A 298 4.46 3.36 12.72
CA GLU A 298 5.54 3.68 11.80
C GLU A 298 5.43 5.14 11.37
N THR A 299 6.55 5.82 11.15
CA THR A 299 6.57 7.14 10.53
C THR A 299 7.57 7.21 9.40
N ASP A 300 7.25 8.01 8.39
CA ASP A 300 8.14 8.43 7.32
C ASP A 300 7.93 9.92 6.98
N GLY A 301 8.79 10.49 6.20
CA GLY A 301 8.74 11.89 5.80
C GLY A 301 10.12 12.53 5.89
N LYS A 302 11.08 11.98 5.16
CA LYS A 302 12.46 12.50 5.04
C LYS A 302 13.23 12.42 6.36
N LEU A 303 13.27 11.23 6.96
CA LEU A 303 14.21 10.93 8.03
C LEU A 303 15.63 10.87 7.42
N MET A 304 16.55 11.65 7.95
CA MET A 304 17.87 11.87 7.36
C MET A 304 19.03 11.47 8.27
N SER A 305 18.81 11.43 9.59
CA SER A 305 19.84 11.17 10.59
C SER A 305 19.32 10.28 11.72
N GLY A 306 20.21 9.75 12.54
CA GLY A 306 19.86 9.03 13.77
C GLY A 306 19.14 9.94 14.76
N ARG A 307 19.40 11.26 14.73
CA ARG A 307 18.69 12.26 15.51
C ARG A 307 17.19 12.32 15.14
N ASP A 308 16.89 12.33 13.84
CA ASP A 308 15.50 12.31 13.37
C ASP A 308 14.76 11.06 13.87
N VAL A 309 15.43 9.90 13.82
CA VAL A 309 14.86 8.63 14.30
C VAL A 309 14.67 8.64 15.82
N ALA A 310 15.63 9.18 16.58
CA ALA A 310 15.51 9.30 18.02
C ALA A 310 14.30 10.17 18.42
N ILE A 311 14.10 11.32 17.78
CA ILE A 311 12.94 12.18 17.99
C ILE A 311 11.66 11.44 17.66
N ALA A 312 11.59 10.75 16.52
CA ALA A 312 10.42 9.99 16.13
C ALA A 312 10.06 8.89 17.14
N ALA A 313 11.05 8.17 17.68
CA ALA A 313 10.84 7.16 18.71
C ALA A 313 10.32 7.79 20.01
N LEU A 314 10.94 8.86 20.49
CA LEU A 314 10.49 9.57 21.68
C LEU A 314 9.06 10.13 21.52
N MET A 315 8.63 10.43 20.30
CA MET A 315 7.27 10.86 20.00
C MET A 315 6.27 9.69 19.79
N GLY A 316 6.73 8.45 19.80
CA GLY A 316 5.86 7.27 19.79
C GLY A 316 6.02 6.32 18.62
N ALA A 317 6.93 6.53 17.68
CA ALA A 317 7.19 5.59 16.59
C ALA A 317 8.02 4.39 17.04
N GLU A 318 7.70 3.20 16.50
CA GLU A 318 8.42 1.94 16.73
C GLU A 318 9.11 1.42 15.48
N GLU A 319 8.67 1.87 14.31
CA GLU A 319 9.23 1.54 13.00
C GLU A 319 9.46 2.82 12.18
N PHE A 320 10.43 2.79 11.27
CA PHE A 320 10.93 4.00 10.62
C PHE A 320 11.13 3.76 9.12
N GLY A 321 10.52 4.64 8.31
CA GLY A 321 10.54 4.55 6.86
C GLY A 321 11.50 5.56 6.22
N PHE A 322 12.29 5.09 5.24
CA PHE A 322 13.27 5.89 4.51
C PHE A 322 13.01 5.76 3.00
N ALA A 323 12.97 6.88 2.28
CA ALA A 323 12.79 6.87 0.84
C ALA A 323 13.86 7.71 0.12
N THR A 324 13.94 9.01 0.37
CA THR A 324 14.86 9.91 -0.34
C THR A 324 16.32 9.58 -0.06
N ALA A 325 16.69 9.34 1.20
CA ALA A 325 18.08 9.03 1.56
C ALA A 325 18.60 7.76 0.87
N PRO A 326 17.91 6.60 0.90
CA PRO A 326 18.31 5.43 0.12
C PRO A 326 18.46 5.71 -1.38
N LEU A 327 17.60 6.53 -1.99
CA LEU A 327 17.76 6.91 -3.39
C LEU A 327 19.02 7.74 -3.63
N VAL A 328 19.36 8.64 -2.70
CA VAL A 328 20.61 9.44 -2.76
C VAL A 328 21.82 8.51 -2.67
N THR A 329 21.83 7.53 -1.77
CA THR A 329 22.94 6.57 -1.69
C THR A 329 23.11 5.76 -2.97
N MET A 330 22.05 5.52 -3.72
CA MET A 330 22.09 4.85 -5.04
C MET A 330 22.44 5.79 -6.20
N GLY A 331 22.78 7.04 -5.93
CA GLY A 331 23.26 8.00 -6.93
C GLY A 331 22.27 9.11 -7.30
N CYS A 332 21.11 9.22 -6.65
CA CYS A 332 20.19 10.34 -6.88
C CYS A 332 20.86 11.67 -6.48
N VAL A 333 20.81 12.64 -7.37
CA VAL A 333 21.39 13.99 -7.17
C VAL A 333 20.32 15.09 -7.04
N MET A 334 19.09 14.69 -6.73
CA MET A 334 17.96 15.57 -6.44
C MET A 334 17.62 16.59 -7.56
N MET A 335 17.80 16.19 -8.83
CA MET A 335 17.46 17.00 -10.01
C MET A 335 15.97 17.35 -10.12
N ARG A 336 15.11 16.60 -9.45
CA ARG A 336 13.64 16.81 -9.45
C ARG A 336 12.99 16.75 -10.83
N VAL A 337 13.52 15.93 -11.74
CA VAL A 337 12.97 15.64 -13.09
C VAL A 337 12.34 14.26 -13.16
N CYS A 338 12.02 13.66 -12.02
CA CYS A 338 11.56 12.27 -11.90
C CYS A 338 10.27 12.00 -12.68
N ASN A 339 9.32 12.97 -12.70
CA ASN A 339 8.06 12.85 -13.42
C ASN A 339 8.20 12.98 -14.94
N LEU A 340 9.38 13.39 -15.43
CA LEU A 340 9.62 13.64 -16.85
C LEU A 340 10.18 12.42 -17.60
N ASP A 341 10.49 11.33 -16.92
CA ASP A 341 11.18 10.16 -17.47
C ASP A 341 12.60 10.44 -17.99
N THR A 342 13.22 11.50 -17.47
CA THR A 342 14.53 12.02 -17.92
C THR A 342 15.58 11.99 -16.81
N CYS A 343 15.45 11.13 -15.83
CA CYS A 343 16.39 11.03 -14.71
C CYS A 343 17.80 10.67 -15.23
N PRO A 344 18.80 11.57 -15.09
CA PRO A 344 20.11 11.39 -15.72
C PRO A 344 20.96 10.28 -15.09
N VAL A 345 20.60 9.85 -13.88
CA VAL A 345 21.33 8.83 -13.11
C VAL A 345 20.64 7.47 -13.09
N GLY A 346 19.55 7.30 -13.85
CA GLY A 346 18.87 6.01 -14.00
C GLY A 346 18.00 5.58 -12.81
N VAL A 347 17.87 6.39 -11.76
CA VAL A 347 17.10 6.02 -10.55
C VAL A 347 15.59 6.08 -10.76
N ALA A 348 15.09 7.13 -11.41
CA ALA A 348 13.64 7.38 -11.53
C ALA A 348 13.21 7.56 -12.98
N THR A 349 13.55 6.60 -13.82
CA THR A 349 13.19 6.59 -15.24
C THR A 349 12.90 5.16 -15.72
N GLN A 350 12.09 5.05 -16.76
CA GLN A 350 11.87 3.79 -17.49
C GLN A 350 12.61 3.76 -18.82
N ASN A 351 13.22 4.88 -19.25
CA ASN A 351 13.99 4.98 -20.48
C ASN A 351 15.18 3.99 -20.44
N PRO A 352 15.28 3.03 -21.41
CA PRO A 352 16.32 2.00 -21.38
C PRO A 352 17.75 2.55 -21.40
N GLU A 353 18.00 3.66 -22.13
CA GLU A 353 19.34 4.23 -22.22
C GLU A 353 19.74 4.96 -20.92
N LEU A 354 18.78 5.58 -20.24
CA LEU A 354 19.04 6.24 -18.96
C LEU A 354 19.18 5.22 -17.83
N ARG A 355 18.43 4.12 -17.86
CA ARG A 355 18.55 3.02 -16.89
C ARG A 355 19.94 2.40 -16.85
N LYS A 356 20.65 2.30 -17.97
CA LYS A 356 22.05 1.83 -18.06
C LYS A 356 23.03 2.66 -17.22
N ARG A 357 22.65 3.89 -16.83
CA ARG A 357 23.47 4.78 -16.00
C ARG A 357 23.33 4.52 -14.50
N PHE A 358 22.42 3.66 -14.11
CA PHE A 358 22.23 3.30 -12.70
C PHE A 358 23.49 2.60 -12.16
N LYS A 359 24.00 3.10 -11.03
CA LYS A 359 25.22 2.59 -10.38
C LYS A 359 25.00 2.22 -8.91
N GLY A 360 23.74 2.23 -8.46
CA GLY A 360 23.40 1.86 -7.09
C GLY A 360 23.73 0.39 -6.80
N LYS A 361 24.09 0.10 -5.55
CA LYS A 361 24.35 -1.24 -5.05
C LYS A 361 23.60 -1.46 -3.74
N PRO A 362 23.20 -2.70 -3.42
CA PRO A 362 22.57 -3.00 -2.14
C PRO A 362 23.42 -2.56 -0.93
N GLU A 363 24.73 -2.75 -1.00
CA GLU A 363 25.66 -2.41 0.09
C GLU A 363 25.61 -0.92 0.45
N TYR A 364 25.32 -0.03 -0.49
CA TYR A 364 25.20 1.41 -0.23
C TYR A 364 23.99 1.72 0.65
N VAL A 365 22.86 1.06 0.37
CA VAL A 365 21.66 1.17 1.17
C VAL A 365 21.84 0.52 2.54
N GLU A 366 22.48 -0.65 2.59
CA GLU A 366 22.80 -1.37 3.83
C GLU A 366 23.69 -0.53 4.75
N ASN A 367 24.76 0.08 4.22
CA ASN A 367 25.62 0.99 4.96
C ASN A 367 24.84 2.17 5.54
N PHE A 368 23.94 2.78 4.75
CA PHE A 368 23.09 3.86 5.24
C PHE A 368 22.23 3.43 6.43
N MET A 369 21.53 2.31 6.31
CA MET A 369 20.66 1.82 7.38
C MET A 369 21.46 1.47 8.64
N ARG A 370 22.62 0.83 8.49
CA ARG A 370 23.52 0.52 9.61
C ARG A 370 24.08 1.77 10.28
N PHE A 371 24.42 2.80 9.52
CA PHE A 371 24.93 4.06 10.06
C PHE A 371 23.85 4.83 10.82
N ILE A 372 22.61 4.87 10.31
CA ILE A 372 21.47 5.41 11.05
C ILE A 372 21.28 4.67 12.38
N ALA A 373 21.31 3.34 12.35
CA ALA A 373 21.15 2.52 13.55
C ALA A 373 22.28 2.76 14.55
N GLN A 374 23.51 2.89 14.09
CA GLN A 374 24.67 3.19 14.95
C GLN A 374 24.54 4.57 15.59
N GLU A 375 24.14 5.58 14.83
CA GLU A 375 23.93 6.92 15.37
C GLU A 375 22.75 6.95 16.37
N LEU A 376 21.69 6.20 16.10
CA LEU A 376 20.58 6.04 17.04
C LEU A 376 21.07 5.42 18.37
N ARG A 377 21.95 4.41 18.33
CA ARG A 377 22.54 3.81 19.53
C ARG A 377 23.31 4.85 20.38
N GLU A 378 24.02 5.77 19.72
CA GLU A 378 24.73 6.84 20.42
C GLU A 378 23.75 7.79 21.14
N TYR A 379 22.62 8.12 20.52
CA TYR A 379 21.55 8.90 21.19
C TYR A 379 20.91 8.09 22.33
N MET A 380 20.62 6.81 22.11
CA MET A 380 20.05 5.92 23.14
C MET A 380 20.98 5.84 24.37
N SER A 381 22.27 5.66 24.16
CA SER A 381 23.27 5.67 25.23
C SER A 381 23.19 6.97 26.04
N LYS A 382 23.26 8.12 25.39
CA LYS A 382 23.19 9.46 26.02
C LYS A 382 21.85 9.73 26.72
N LEU A 383 20.76 9.16 26.21
CA LEU A 383 19.42 9.31 26.79
C LEU A 383 19.14 8.31 27.94
N GLY A 384 20.02 7.33 28.14
CA GLY A 384 19.91 6.35 29.22
C GLY A 384 19.07 5.12 28.87
N PHE A 385 18.88 4.80 27.59
CA PHE A 385 18.09 3.65 27.11
C PHE A 385 18.94 2.51 26.59
N ARG A 386 18.52 1.28 26.89
CA ARG A 386 19.12 0.05 26.36
C ARG A 386 18.41 -0.44 25.09
N THR A 387 17.11 -0.22 25.00
CA THR A 387 16.31 -0.68 23.84
C THR A 387 15.50 0.48 23.25
N VAL A 388 15.19 0.38 21.95
CA VAL A 388 14.29 1.36 21.29
C VAL A 388 12.91 1.37 21.95
N SER A 389 12.43 0.20 22.40
CA SER A 389 11.12 0.10 23.06
C SER A 389 11.04 0.91 24.36
N GLU A 390 12.14 1.05 25.10
CA GLU A 390 12.19 1.87 26.33
C GLU A 390 12.03 3.37 26.06
N MET A 391 12.46 3.85 24.88
CA MET A 391 12.39 5.27 24.54
C MET A 391 11.06 5.67 23.88
N VAL A 392 10.25 4.72 23.41
CA VAL A 392 8.99 5.02 22.71
C VAL A 392 8.04 5.83 23.59
N GLY A 393 7.63 6.99 23.08
CA GLY A 393 6.68 7.87 23.75
C GLY A 393 7.24 8.68 24.94
N ARG A 394 8.56 8.69 25.15
CA ARG A 394 9.22 9.44 26.21
C ARG A 394 9.43 10.91 25.82
N THR A 395 8.34 11.60 25.50
CA THR A 395 8.35 13.03 25.13
C THR A 395 8.84 13.95 26.25
N ASP A 396 8.84 13.48 27.51
CA ASP A 396 9.43 14.16 28.66
C ASP A 396 10.95 14.41 28.51
N LEU A 397 11.62 13.68 27.62
CA LEU A 397 13.03 13.85 27.29
C LEU A 397 13.28 14.77 26.07
N LEU A 398 12.24 15.37 25.53
CA LEU A 398 12.33 16.41 24.51
C LEU A 398 12.02 17.78 25.11
N VAL A 399 12.73 18.80 24.66
CA VAL A 399 12.44 20.19 24.98
C VAL A 399 12.39 21.01 23.70
N GLN A 400 11.59 22.06 23.69
CA GLN A 400 11.68 23.06 22.65
C GLN A 400 12.95 23.88 22.83
N THR A 401 13.75 24.02 21.77
CA THR A 401 14.99 24.80 21.84
C THR A 401 14.72 26.29 21.94
N ASP A 402 15.53 26.99 22.74
CA ASP A 402 15.56 28.46 22.79
C ASP A 402 16.46 29.07 21.72
N ASN A 403 17.26 28.25 21.05
CA ASN A 403 18.16 28.67 19.97
C ASN A 403 17.40 28.81 18.65
N VAL A 404 16.64 29.90 18.54
CA VAL A 404 15.88 30.23 17.33
C VAL A 404 16.67 31.19 16.47
N GLN A 405 16.82 30.85 15.18
CA GLN A 405 17.56 31.69 14.23
C GLN A 405 16.69 32.81 13.65
N GLU A 406 15.38 32.58 13.54
CA GLU A 406 14.42 33.50 12.97
C GLU A 406 13.32 33.87 13.97
N PRO A 407 12.85 35.13 14.01
CA PRO A 407 11.90 35.60 15.02
C PRO A 407 10.56 34.86 15.06
N HIS A 408 10.12 34.28 13.95
CA HIS A 408 8.86 33.55 13.90
C HIS A 408 8.98 32.10 14.43
N GLN A 409 10.17 31.49 14.43
CA GLN A 409 10.42 30.18 15.05
C GLN A 409 10.14 30.21 16.56
N GLY A 410 10.49 31.31 17.25
CA GLY A 410 10.18 31.49 18.66
C GLY A 410 8.70 31.65 18.99
N LYS A 411 7.82 31.77 17.97
CA LYS A 411 6.37 31.84 18.15
C LYS A 411 5.66 30.49 18.01
N VAL A 412 6.38 29.44 17.63
CA VAL A 412 5.82 28.09 17.51
C VAL A 412 5.73 27.46 18.88
N ASP A 413 4.55 27.03 19.28
CA ASP A 413 4.31 26.29 20.52
C ASP A 413 4.21 24.79 20.22
N LEU A 414 5.17 24.02 20.72
CA LEU A 414 5.24 22.56 20.54
C LEU A 414 4.70 21.79 21.75
N SER A 415 4.16 22.45 22.76
CA SER A 415 3.69 21.82 23.99
C SER A 415 2.66 20.72 23.75
N ALA A 416 1.77 20.89 22.78
CA ALA A 416 0.73 19.92 22.45
C ALA A 416 1.31 18.60 21.88
N ILE A 417 2.34 18.67 21.04
CA ILE A 417 2.99 17.45 20.48
C ILE A 417 3.91 16.77 21.48
N LEU A 418 4.43 17.51 22.47
CA LEU A 418 5.25 16.98 23.55
C LEU A 418 4.43 16.49 24.75
N ASN A 419 3.10 16.70 24.74
CA ASN A 419 2.25 16.29 25.83
C ASN A 419 2.28 14.75 26.02
N ASN A 420 2.56 14.33 27.25
CA ASN A 420 2.49 12.92 27.65
C ASN A 420 1.38 12.73 28.69
N PRO A 421 0.13 12.50 28.26
CA PRO A 421 -1.03 12.41 29.17
C PRO A 421 -1.01 11.17 30.07
N PHE A 422 -0.07 10.27 29.86
CA PHE A 422 0.07 9.01 30.58
C PHE A 422 1.41 8.89 31.33
N ALA A 423 2.14 9.99 31.48
CA ALA A 423 3.35 10.02 32.30
C ALA A 423 3.04 9.47 33.70
N GLY A 424 3.84 8.51 34.16
CA GLY A 424 3.67 7.91 35.48
C GLY A 424 2.49 6.95 35.63
N LYS A 425 1.76 6.62 34.55
CA LYS A 425 0.70 5.60 34.55
C LYS A 425 1.25 4.27 34.07
N ASP A 426 0.79 3.18 34.67
CA ASP A 426 1.09 1.80 34.24
C ASP A 426 0.25 1.45 32.99
N GLN A 427 0.71 1.92 31.84
CA GLN A 427 0.10 1.64 30.54
C GLN A 427 1.17 1.26 29.52
N LYS A 428 0.94 0.15 28.79
CA LYS A 428 1.81 -0.23 27.69
C LYS A 428 1.74 0.78 26.56
N VAL A 429 2.86 1.38 26.25
CA VAL A 429 3.02 2.42 25.22
C VAL A 429 3.64 1.88 23.93
N THR A 430 3.92 0.57 23.87
CA THR A 430 4.48 -0.14 22.72
C THR A 430 3.59 -1.30 22.30
N PHE A 431 3.81 -1.80 21.09
CA PHE A 431 3.10 -2.96 20.56
C PHE A 431 3.28 -4.21 21.46
N ASP A 432 2.19 -4.90 21.70
CA ASP A 432 2.17 -6.19 22.40
C ASP A 432 1.59 -7.27 21.47
N PRO A 433 2.38 -8.28 21.06
CA PRO A 433 1.89 -9.35 20.23
C PRO A 433 0.67 -10.11 20.81
N LYS A 434 0.48 -10.05 22.15
CA LYS A 434 -0.68 -10.67 22.81
C LYS A 434 -1.95 -9.83 22.74
N ALA A 435 -1.83 -8.53 22.42
CA ALA A 435 -2.96 -7.61 22.29
C ALA A 435 -3.50 -7.49 20.85
N VAL A 436 -2.92 -8.22 19.91
CA VAL A 436 -3.32 -8.21 18.50
C VAL A 436 -4.77 -8.67 18.35
N TYR A 437 -5.51 -8.01 17.46
CA TYR A 437 -6.88 -8.39 17.14
C TYR A 437 -6.94 -9.82 16.62
N ASN A 438 -7.78 -10.66 17.23
CA ASN A 438 -8.03 -12.01 16.77
C ASN A 438 -9.17 -12.03 15.76
N PHE A 439 -8.87 -12.32 14.51
CA PHE A 439 -9.86 -12.43 13.43
C PHE A 439 -10.67 -13.72 13.49
N GLU A 440 -10.33 -14.65 14.38
CA GLU A 440 -10.99 -15.95 14.55
C GLU A 440 -11.12 -16.74 13.22
N LEU A 441 -10.10 -16.67 12.36
CA LEU A 441 -10.12 -17.30 11.03
C LEU A 441 -10.36 -18.80 11.09
N GLU A 442 -9.95 -19.46 12.18
CA GLU A 442 -10.20 -20.87 12.43
C GLU A 442 -11.69 -21.22 12.53
N LYS A 443 -12.55 -20.22 12.76
CA LYS A 443 -14.01 -20.39 12.83
C LYS A 443 -14.69 -20.24 11.46
N THR A 444 -13.99 -19.79 10.44
CA THR A 444 -14.53 -19.63 9.09
C THR A 444 -14.92 -20.96 8.45
N MET A 445 -15.86 -20.93 7.51
CA MET A 445 -16.24 -22.10 6.71
C MET A 445 -15.05 -22.64 5.92
N ASP A 446 -14.19 -21.76 5.41
CA ASP A 446 -12.98 -22.12 4.69
C ASP A 446 -12.06 -23.02 5.53
N GLU A 447 -11.71 -22.60 6.75
CA GLU A 447 -10.80 -23.37 7.63
C GLU A 447 -11.45 -24.63 8.21
N LYS A 448 -12.73 -24.56 8.59
CA LYS A 448 -13.44 -25.71 9.17
C LYS A 448 -13.69 -26.81 8.17
N VAL A 449 -14.05 -26.46 6.94
CA VAL A 449 -14.61 -27.39 5.95
C VAL A 449 -13.80 -27.43 4.67
N LEU A 450 -13.63 -26.27 3.98
CA LEU A 450 -13.15 -26.27 2.60
C LEU A 450 -11.70 -26.72 2.48
N VAL A 451 -10.78 -26.15 3.25
CA VAL A 451 -9.35 -26.49 3.19
C VAL A 451 -9.12 -27.97 3.49
N LYS A 452 -9.85 -28.52 4.46
CA LYS A 452 -9.72 -29.93 4.85
C LYS A 452 -10.27 -30.86 3.78
N LYS A 453 -11.46 -30.60 3.25
CA LYS A 453 -12.09 -31.44 2.22
C LYS A 453 -11.40 -31.35 0.88
N CYS A 454 -10.81 -30.19 0.55
CA CYS A 454 -10.10 -29.96 -0.70
C CYS A 454 -8.59 -30.28 -0.65
N ALA A 455 -8.07 -30.83 0.43
CA ALA A 455 -6.64 -31.11 0.60
C ALA A 455 -6.04 -31.96 -0.52
N ASN A 456 -6.75 -32.98 -1.01
CA ASN A 456 -6.30 -33.80 -2.11
C ASN A 456 -6.30 -33.05 -3.46
N ALA A 457 -7.27 -32.18 -3.67
CA ALA A 457 -7.31 -31.32 -4.84
C ALA A 457 -6.12 -30.35 -4.84
N ILE A 458 -5.83 -29.70 -3.73
CA ILE A 458 -4.71 -28.76 -3.57
C ILE A 458 -3.36 -29.45 -3.80
N ASN A 459 -3.16 -30.64 -3.22
CA ASN A 459 -1.86 -31.32 -3.21
C ASN A 459 -1.62 -32.22 -4.43
N LYS A 460 -2.68 -32.78 -5.02
CA LYS A 460 -2.60 -33.82 -6.06
C LYS A 460 -3.41 -33.50 -7.31
N GLY A 461 -4.13 -32.38 -7.36
CA GLY A 461 -4.99 -32.02 -8.49
C GLY A 461 -6.23 -32.91 -8.63
N GLN A 462 -6.63 -33.64 -7.60
CA GLN A 462 -7.79 -34.52 -7.63
C GLN A 462 -9.07 -33.68 -7.70
N LYS A 463 -9.95 -33.95 -8.68
CA LYS A 463 -11.26 -33.30 -8.74
C LYS A 463 -12.04 -33.49 -7.47
N THR A 464 -12.57 -32.40 -6.94
CA THR A 464 -13.32 -32.38 -5.69
C THR A 464 -14.56 -31.48 -5.86
N GLU A 465 -15.71 -32.03 -5.51
CA GLU A 465 -16.99 -31.34 -5.57
C GLU A 465 -17.66 -31.46 -4.19
N LEU A 466 -18.21 -30.34 -3.69
CA LEU A 466 -18.88 -30.33 -2.39
C LEU A 466 -19.98 -29.27 -2.36
N SER A 467 -20.93 -29.45 -1.43
CA SER A 467 -22.05 -28.53 -1.21
C SER A 467 -22.00 -27.97 0.20
N VAL A 468 -22.34 -26.68 0.35
CA VAL A 468 -22.41 -25.97 1.62
C VAL A 468 -23.61 -25.01 1.64
N ASN A 469 -24.12 -24.76 2.84
CA ASN A 469 -25.10 -23.70 3.07
C ASN A 469 -24.42 -22.49 3.68
N LEU A 470 -24.71 -21.32 3.20
CA LEU A 470 -24.12 -20.06 3.62
C LEU A 470 -25.15 -19.10 4.16
N THR A 471 -24.69 -18.24 5.04
CA THR A 471 -25.40 -17.05 5.49
C THR A 471 -24.57 -15.81 5.22
N ASN A 472 -25.16 -14.65 5.30
CA ASN A 472 -24.48 -13.36 5.06
C ASN A 472 -23.34 -13.05 6.05
N ILE A 473 -23.20 -13.80 7.14
CA ILE A 473 -22.07 -13.68 8.07
C ILE A 473 -20.84 -14.49 7.63
N ASP A 474 -20.97 -15.38 6.65
CA ASP A 474 -19.86 -16.12 6.05
C ASP A 474 -19.12 -15.21 5.05
N ARG A 475 -18.46 -14.16 5.58
CA ARG A 475 -17.74 -13.16 4.78
C ARG A 475 -16.46 -13.72 4.18
N THR A 476 -16.06 -13.19 3.02
CA THR A 476 -14.79 -13.51 2.34
C THR A 476 -14.65 -15.01 2.06
N PHE A 477 -15.77 -15.66 1.80
CA PHE A 477 -15.85 -17.10 1.55
C PHE A 477 -15.04 -17.49 0.31
N GLY A 478 -14.27 -18.55 0.42
CA GLY A 478 -13.42 -19.09 -0.65
C GLY A 478 -12.01 -18.46 -0.72
N THR A 479 -11.76 -17.37 -0.03
CA THR A 479 -10.47 -16.64 -0.12
C THR A 479 -9.34 -17.38 0.56
N ILE A 480 -9.54 -17.96 1.76
CA ILE A 480 -8.51 -18.77 2.42
C ILE A 480 -8.21 -20.01 1.60
N LEU A 481 -9.24 -20.72 1.10
CA LEU A 481 -9.05 -21.84 0.20
C LEU A 481 -8.24 -21.44 -1.03
N GLY A 482 -8.57 -20.32 -1.66
CA GLY A 482 -7.85 -19.77 -2.79
C GLY A 482 -6.39 -19.47 -2.48
N ALA A 483 -6.10 -18.92 -1.31
CA ALA A 483 -4.73 -18.67 -0.86
C ALA A 483 -3.93 -19.98 -0.68
N GLU A 484 -4.52 -21.01 -0.10
CA GLU A 484 -3.87 -22.32 0.03
C GLU A 484 -3.59 -22.97 -1.34
N ILE A 485 -4.52 -22.84 -2.30
CA ILE A 485 -4.29 -23.28 -3.68
C ILE A 485 -3.07 -22.55 -4.25
N THR A 486 -3.03 -21.23 -4.16
CA THR A 486 -1.98 -20.40 -4.76
C THR A 486 -0.61 -20.66 -4.14
N ARG A 487 -0.52 -20.89 -2.83
CA ARG A 487 0.76 -21.24 -2.16
C ARG A 487 1.36 -22.53 -2.68
N LYS A 488 0.53 -23.52 -2.98
CA LYS A 488 0.98 -24.83 -3.48
C LYS A 488 1.14 -24.83 -4.98
N ASN A 489 0.29 -24.12 -5.69
CA ASN A 489 0.16 -24.11 -7.14
C ASN A 489 0.17 -22.66 -7.65
N LYS A 490 1.35 -22.10 -7.86
CA LYS A 490 1.54 -20.68 -8.24
C LYS A 490 0.68 -20.21 -9.43
N ASN A 491 0.40 -21.10 -10.38
CA ASN A 491 -0.39 -20.83 -11.58
C ASN A 491 -1.85 -21.31 -11.46
N GLY A 492 -2.28 -21.69 -10.26
CA GLY A 492 -3.57 -22.31 -10.03
C GLY A 492 -3.63 -23.79 -10.40
N LEU A 493 -4.83 -24.34 -10.42
CA LEU A 493 -5.13 -25.71 -10.80
C LEU A 493 -5.78 -25.76 -12.19
N ALA A 494 -6.00 -26.97 -12.72
CA ALA A 494 -6.81 -27.14 -13.92
C ALA A 494 -8.25 -26.64 -13.65
N ASP A 495 -8.92 -26.17 -14.69
CA ASP A 495 -10.28 -25.62 -14.55
C ASP A 495 -11.22 -26.65 -13.92
N ASP A 496 -12.10 -26.17 -13.05
CA ASP A 496 -13.07 -26.96 -12.31
C ASP A 496 -12.46 -28.14 -11.51
N THR A 497 -11.22 -28.02 -11.04
CA THR A 497 -10.61 -29.00 -10.14
C THR A 497 -11.34 -29.01 -8.79
N ILE A 498 -11.73 -27.86 -8.28
CA ILE A 498 -12.55 -27.73 -7.09
C ILE A 498 -13.82 -26.98 -7.47
N THR A 499 -14.97 -27.60 -7.23
CA THR A 499 -16.28 -26.98 -7.39
C THR A 499 -17.04 -26.99 -6.06
N VAL A 500 -17.47 -25.81 -5.61
CA VAL A 500 -18.25 -25.66 -4.38
C VAL A 500 -19.63 -25.14 -4.74
N HIS A 501 -20.66 -25.95 -4.49
CA HIS A 501 -22.06 -25.55 -4.63
C HIS A 501 -22.53 -24.94 -3.31
N CYS A 502 -22.86 -23.65 -3.36
CA CYS A 502 -23.29 -22.86 -2.21
C CYS A 502 -24.78 -22.54 -2.33
N ASN A 503 -25.53 -22.68 -1.24
CA ASN A 503 -26.92 -22.29 -1.16
C ASN A 503 -27.11 -21.28 -0.04
N GLY A 504 -27.85 -20.21 -0.31
CA GLY A 504 -28.19 -19.18 0.68
C GLY A 504 -27.68 -17.80 0.32
N ALA A 505 -27.22 -17.04 1.31
CA ALA A 505 -26.73 -15.69 1.14
C ALA A 505 -25.21 -15.63 1.27
N GLY A 506 -24.51 -15.23 0.21
CA GLY A 506 -23.10 -14.88 0.26
C GLY A 506 -22.90 -13.58 1.02
N GLY A 507 -21.99 -13.58 1.98
CA GLY A 507 -21.60 -12.39 2.71
C GLY A 507 -20.78 -11.42 1.85
N GLN A 508 -20.20 -10.40 2.48
CA GLN A 508 -19.29 -9.48 1.79
C GLN A 508 -18.06 -10.23 1.28
N SER A 509 -17.51 -9.78 0.15
CA SER A 509 -16.29 -10.30 -0.48
C SER A 509 -16.33 -11.80 -0.82
N PHE A 510 -17.50 -12.33 -1.15
CA PHE A 510 -17.64 -13.71 -1.60
C PHE A 510 -16.74 -13.96 -2.83
N GLY A 511 -15.90 -14.97 -2.79
CA GLY A 511 -14.99 -15.34 -3.88
C GLY A 511 -13.87 -14.33 -4.16
N ALA A 512 -13.54 -13.46 -3.20
CA ALA A 512 -12.46 -12.49 -3.38
C ALA A 512 -11.12 -13.20 -3.60
N PHE A 513 -10.37 -12.74 -4.61
CA PHE A 513 -9.02 -13.20 -4.98
C PHE A 513 -8.90 -14.69 -5.36
N ILE A 514 -9.98 -15.39 -5.62
CA ILE A 514 -9.89 -16.83 -5.91
C ILE A 514 -9.11 -17.11 -7.19
N PRO A 515 -8.17 -18.09 -7.16
CA PRO A 515 -7.31 -18.42 -8.29
C PRO A 515 -7.96 -19.41 -9.25
N LYS A 516 -7.29 -19.61 -10.38
CA LYS A 516 -7.67 -20.62 -11.38
C LYS A 516 -7.82 -22.02 -10.76
N GLY A 517 -8.84 -22.73 -11.19
CA GLY A 517 -9.16 -24.09 -10.77
C GLY A 517 -10.18 -24.18 -9.62
N LEU A 518 -10.54 -23.05 -9.00
CA LEU A 518 -11.61 -22.96 -8.01
C LEU A 518 -12.86 -22.36 -8.66
N THR A 519 -13.95 -23.10 -8.60
CA THR A 519 -15.29 -22.69 -9.03
C THR A 519 -16.21 -22.59 -7.82
N LEU A 520 -16.81 -21.43 -7.61
CA LEU A 520 -17.84 -21.21 -6.61
C LEU A 520 -19.17 -20.93 -7.32
N GLU A 521 -20.16 -21.79 -7.07
CA GLU A 521 -21.52 -21.65 -7.59
C GLU A 521 -22.46 -21.32 -6.43
N LEU A 522 -23.02 -20.12 -6.45
CA LEU A 522 -23.95 -19.65 -5.41
C LEU A 522 -25.38 -19.60 -5.97
N THR A 523 -26.28 -20.34 -5.36
CA THR A 523 -27.71 -20.23 -5.56
C THR A 523 -28.30 -19.40 -4.45
N GLY A 524 -28.66 -18.14 -4.76
CA GLY A 524 -29.13 -17.15 -3.77
C GLY A 524 -28.76 -15.74 -4.16
N ASP A 525 -28.22 -14.98 -3.21
CA ASP A 525 -27.74 -13.60 -3.41
C ASP A 525 -26.37 -13.40 -2.75
N SER A 526 -25.75 -12.27 -2.98
CA SER A 526 -24.46 -11.91 -2.36
C SER A 526 -24.38 -10.41 -2.05
N ASN A 527 -23.65 -10.09 -0.99
CA ASN A 527 -23.41 -8.71 -0.59
C ASN A 527 -22.34 -8.03 -1.47
N ASP A 528 -21.82 -6.90 -1.00
CA ASP A 528 -20.82 -6.09 -1.71
C ASP A 528 -19.48 -6.83 -1.89
N TYR A 529 -18.66 -6.35 -2.81
CA TYR A 529 -17.30 -6.84 -3.11
C TYR A 529 -17.22 -8.28 -3.65
N PHE A 530 -18.31 -8.82 -4.18
CA PHE A 530 -18.33 -10.13 -4.83
C PHE A 530 -17.23 -10.24 -5.89
N GLY A 531 -16.37 -11.24 -5.78
CA GLY A 531 -15.28 -11.46 -6.72
C GLY A 531 -14.22 -10.36 -6.78
N LYS A 532 -14.09 -9.52 -5.75
CA LYS A 532 -13.01 -8.52 -5.67
C LYS A 532 -11.67 -9.17 -5.95
N GLY A 533 -10.88 -8.60 -6.88
CA GLY A 533 -9.55 -9.10 -7.22
C GLY A 533 -9.54 -10.53 -7.77
N LEU A 534 -10.62 -10.99 -8.39
CA LEU A 534 -10.71 -12.32 -9.01
C LEU A 534 -9.43 -12.63 -9.78
N SER A 535 -8.78 -13.76 -9.46
CA SER A 535 -7.42 -14.09 -9.89
C SER A 535 -7.36 -15.39 -10.72
N GLY A 536 -8.38 -15.64 -11.54
CA GLY A 536 -8.46 -16.79 -12.44
C GLY A 536 -9.56 -17.79 -12.12
N GLY A 537 -10.22 -17.66 -10.97
CA GLY A 537 -11.33 -18.53 -10.58
C GLY A 537 -12.60 -18.31 -11.38
N LYS A 538 -13.58 -19.14 -11.13
CA LYS A 538 -14.92 -19.07 -11.75
C LYS A 538 -15.97 -18.80 -10.69
N LEU A 539 -16.81 -17.80 -10.91
CA LEU A 539 -17.93 -17.44 -10.05
C LEU A 539 -19.25 -17.59 -10.84
N ILE A 540 -20.22 -18.28 -10.25
CA ILE A 540 -21.54 -18.44 -10.81
C ILE A 540 -22.55 -18.04 -9.72
N LEU A 541 -23.38 -17.04 -10.02
CA LEU A 541 -24.44 -16.59 -9.12
C LEU A 541 -25.77 -16.71 -9.86
N LYS A 542 -26.68 -17.45 -9.27
CA LYS A 542 -28.01 -17.69 -9.85
C LYS A 542 -29.10 -17.59 -8.79
N VAL A 543 -30.27 -17.12 -9.20
CA VAL A 543 -31.45 -17.11 -8.34
C VAL A 543 -31.94 -18.53 -8.08
N PRO A 544 -32.58 -18.80 -6.91
CA PRO A 544 -33.22 -20.09 -6.66
C PRO A 544 -34.32 -20.38 -7.69
N GLU A 545 -34.43 -21.64 -8.16
CA GLU A 545 -35.46 -22.03 -9.13
C GLU A 545 -36.91 -21.68 -8.72
N LYS A 546 -37.16 -21.63 -7.42
CA LYS A 546 -38.48 -21.30 -6.84
C LYS A 546 -38.62 -19.81 -6.50
N ALA A 547 -37.73 -18.94 -6.97
CA ALA A 547 -37.83 -17.51 -6.74
C ALA A 547 -39.12 -16.95 -7.37
N ALA A 548 -39.84 -16.12 -6.63
CA ALA A 548 -41.06 -15.51 -7.10
C ALA A 548 -40.84 -14.22 -7.95
N TYR A 549 -39.55 -13.86 -8.19
CA TYR A 549 -39.15 -12.67 -8.93
C TYR A 549 -38.30 -13.07 -10.14
N LYS A 550 -38.26 -12.17 -11.12
CA LYS A 550 -37.41 -12.34 -12.30
C LYS A 550 -35.99 -11.84 -12.01
N ALA A 551 -35.01 -12.62 -12.37
CA ALA A 551 -33.60 -12.32 -12.12
C ALA A 551 -33.15 -11.01 -12.79
N GLU A 552 -33.56 -10.80 -14.05
CA GLU A 552 -33.21 -9.63 -14.85
C GLU A 552 -33.83 -8.30 -14.36
N GLU A 553 -34.80 -8.37 -13.44
CA GLU A 553 -35.49 -7.21 -12.87
C GLU A 553 -34.99 -6.90 -11.42
N ASN A 554 -34.15 -7.76 -10.84
CA ASN A 554 -33.79 -7.66 -9.42
C ASN A 554 -32.26 -7.69 -9.20
N ILE A 555 -31.81 -6.87 -8.23
CA ILE A 555 -30.42 -6.85 -7.79
C ILE A 555 -30.20 -8.08 -6.90
N ILE A 556 -29.27 -8.96 -7.31
CA ILE A 556 -28.87 -10.16 -6.57
C ILE A 556 -27.44 -10.12 -6.06
N VAL A 557 -26.66 -9.15 -6.50
CA VAL A 557 -25.30 -8.92 -6.01
C VAL A 557 -25.11 -7.44 -5.69
N GLY A 558 -24.47 -7.17 -4.58
CA GLY A 558 -24.27 -5.80 -4.08
C GLY A 558 -23.31 -4.97 -4.94
N ASN A 559 -22.82 -3.90 -4.34
CA ASN A 559 -21.95 -2.93 -4.99
C ASN A 559 -20.52 -3.46 -5.15
N VAL A 560 -19.75 -2.85 -6.04
CA VAL A 560 -18.31 -3.06 -6.21
C VAL A 560 -17.94 -4.52 -6.58
N ALA A 561 -18.85 -5.25 -7.20
CA ALA A 561 -18.59 -6.61 -7.67
C ALA A 561 -17.49 -6.61 -8.75
N LEU A 562 -16.57 -7.58 -8.72
CA LEU A 562 -15.42 -7.75 -9.62
C LEU A 562 -14.43 -6.57 -9.63
N TYR A 563 -14.39 -5.76 -8.57
CA TYR A 563 -13.46 -4.65 -8.47
C TYR A 563 -12.02 -5.14 -8.55
N GLY A 564 -11.24 -4.60 -9.50
CA GLY A 564 -9.84 -4.95 -9.67
C GLY A 564 -9.59 -6.40 -10.11
N ALA A 565 -10.58 -7.09 -10.66
CA ALA A 565 -10.42 -8.45 -11.19
C ALA A 565 -9.35 -8.49 -12.28
N THR A 566 -8.45 -9.48 -12.23
CA THR A 566 -7.30 -9.60 -13.14
C THR A 566 -7.44 -10.73 -14.15
N SER A 567 -8.20 -11.75 -13.82
CA SER A 567 -8.48 -12.90 -14.69
C SER A 567 -9.61 -13.75 -14.10
N GLY A 568 -10.09 -14.72 -14.87
CA GLY A 568 -11.18 -15.61 -14.47
C GLY A 568 -12.51 -15.24 -15.12
N THR A 569 -13.58 -15.88 -14.66
CA THR A 569 -14.92 -15.70 -15.23
C THR A 569 -15.99 -15.53 -14.15
N ALA A 570 -17.02 -14.72 -14.43
CA ALA A 570 -18.18 -14.54 -13.57
C ALA A 570 -19.47 -14.56 -14.39
N PHE A 571 -20.42 -15.39 -13.99
CA PHE A 571 -21.75 -15.48 -14.59
C PHE A 571 -22.79 -15.13 -13.53
N ILE A 572 -23.53 -14.05 -13.76
CA ILE A 572 -24.47 -13.49 -12.79
C ILE A 572 -25.85 -13.43 -13.43
N ASN A 573 -26.72 -14.32 -12.99
CA ASN A 573 -28.10 -14.33 -13.40
C ASN A 573 -28.92 -13.41 -12.50
N GLY A 574 -28.86 -12.14 -12.78
CA GLY A 574 -29.51 -11.04 -12.08
C GLY A 574 -28.75 -9.73 -12.25
N VAL A 575 -29.26 -8.67 -11.65
CA VAL A 575 -28.71 -7.33 -11.73
C VAL A 575 -27.63 -7.13 -10.65
N ALA A 576 -26.55 -6.46 -10.98
CA ALA A 576 -25.53 -6.02 -10.04
C ALA A 576 -25.78 -4.57 -9.58
N GLY A 577 -25.32 -4.25 -8.37
CA GLY A 577 -25.35 -2.90 -7.85
C GLY A 577 -24.39 -1.94 -8.57
N GLU A 578 -23.99 -0.89 -7.85
CA GLU A 578 -23.10 0.16 -8.32
C GLU A 578 -21.65 -0.32 -8.54
N ARG A 579 -20.92 0.32 -9.44
CA ARG A 579 -19.46 0.11 -9.65
C ARG A 579 -19.05 -1.32 -10.02
N PHE A 580 -19.88 -1.98 -10.82
CA PHE A 580 -19.58 -3.32 -11.34
C PHE A 580 -18.33 -3.32 -12.23
N ALA A 581 -17.41 -4.26 -12.03
CA ALA A 581 -16.19 -4.48 -12.82
C ALA A 581 -15.28 -3.24 -12.95
N VAL A 582 -15.31 -2.33 -12.00
CA VAL A 582 -14.38 -1.19 -11.95
C VAL A 582 -12.97 -1.70 -11.89
N ARG A 583 -12.09 -1.16 -12.74
CA ARG A 583 -10.69 -1.59 -12.84
C ARG A 583 -10.47 -3.06 -13.22
N ASN A 584 -11.44 -3.71 -13.84
CA ASN A 584 -11.22 -5.01 -14.43
C ASN A 584 -10.09 -4.94 -15.47
N SER A 585 -9.14 -5.85 -15.41
CA SER A 585 -7.96 -5.88 -16.28
C SER A 585 -7.85 -7.17 -17.11
N GLY A 586 -8.73 -8.17 -16.89
CA GLY A 586 -8.62 -9.42 -17.64
C GLY A 586 -9.70 -10.46 -17.38
N ALA A 587 -10.60 -10.23 -16.42
CA ALA A 587 -11.72 -11.15 -16.18
C ALA A 587 -12.81 -10.98 -17.23
N SER A 588 -13.52 -12.08 -17.51
CA SER A 588 -14.73 -12.12 -18.34
C SER A 588 -15.97 -12.24 -17.46
N ALA A 589 -16.99 -11.42 -17.71
CA ALA A 589 -18.22 -11.44 -16.94
C ALA A 589 -19.46 -11.29 -17.79
N VAL A 590 -20.53 -11.98 -17.40
CA VAL A 590 -21.89 -11.82 -17.96
C VAL A 590 -22.84 -11.47 -16.82
N VAL A 591 -23.65 -10.41 -16.98
CA VAL A 591 -24.58 -9.92 -15.97
C VAL A 591 -25.84 -9.38 -16.64
N GLU A 592 -27.01 -9.52 -15.96
CA GLU A 592 -28.30 -9.09 -16.53
C GLU A 592 -28.49 -7.56 -16.55
N GLY A 593 -27.79 -6.82 -15.70
CA GLY A 593 -27.82 -5.36 -15.64
C GLY A 593 -26.85 -4.85 -14.59
N VAL A 594 -26.53 -3.56 -14.65
CA VAL A 594 -25.60 -2.92 -13.70
C VAL A 594 -26.08 -1.54 -13.28
N GLY A 595 -25.71 -1.14 -12.08
CA GLY A 595 -25.94 0.21 -11.56
C GLY A 595 -25.02 1.26 -12.19
N GLU A 596 -24.87 2.41 -11.53
CA GLU A 596 -24.00 3.50 -11.99
C GLU A 596 -22.52 3.11 -11.92
N HIS A 597 -21.68 3.75 -12.72
CA HIS A 597 -20.22 3.57 -12.74
C HIS A 597 -19.74 2.16 -13.14
N GLY A 598 -20.54 1.37 -13.83
CA GLY A 598 -20.11 0.06 -14.34
C GLY A 598 -18.93 0.17 -15.29
N CYS A 599 -17.97 -0.74 -15.23
CA CYS A 599 -16.76 -0.82 -16.07
C CYS A 599 -15.86 0.43 -16.06
N GLU A 600 -15.96 1.31 -15.06
CA GLU A 600 -15.08 2.46 -14.97
C GLU A 600 -13.60 2.04 -14.88
N TYR A 601 -12.74 2.75 -15.61
CA TYR A 601 -11.30 2.52 -15.65
C TYR A 601 -10.87 1.08 -15.98
N MET A 602 -11.71 0.34 -16.69
CA MET A 602 -11.35 -0.99 -17.22
C MET A 602 -10.11 -0.89 -18.12
N THR A 603 -9.18 -1.80 -17.98
CA THR A 603 -7.93 -1.86 -18.74
C THR A 603 -7.80 -3.12 -19.57
N GLY A 604 -8.68 -4.11 -19.39
CA GLY A 604 -8.70 -5.38 -20.09
C GLY A 604 -9.93 -6.20 -19.75
N GLY A 605 -10.01 -7.41 -20.28
CA GLY A 605 -11.13 -8.33 -20.03
C GLY A 605 -12.35 -8.08 -20.91
N ARG A 606 -13.43 -8.79 -20.59
CA ARG A 606 -14.70 -8.77 -21.32
C ARG A 606 -15.86 -8.66 -20.34
N VAL A 607 -16.77 -7.76 -20.60
CA VAL A 607 -18.01 -7.64 -19.81
C VAL A 607 -19.19 -7.65 -20.76
N VAL A 608 -20.18 -8.49 -20.51
CA VAL A 608 -21.43 -8.56 -21.26
C VAL A 608 -22.56 -8.17 -20.33
N VAL A 609 -23.26 -7.06 -20.63
CA VAL A 609 -24.43 -6.59 -19.90
C VAL A 609 -25.66 -6.86 -20.76
N LEU A 610 -26.55 -7.74 -20.29
CA LEU A 610 -27.74 -8.19 -21.03
C LEU A 610 -28.95 -7.28 -20.84
N GLY A 611 -28.78 -6.16 -20.13
CA GLY A 611 -29.86 -5.22 -19.84
C GLY A 611 -29.34 -3.80 -19.57
N LYS A 612 -29.96 -3.13 -18.60
CA LYS A 612 -29.73 -1.71 -18.34
C LYS A 612 -28.37 -1.43 -17.72
N THR A 613 -27.81 -0.27 -18.07
CA THR A 613 -26.64 0.32 -17.41
C THR A 613 -27.06 1.59 -16.66
N GLY A 614 -26.31 1.94 -15.60
CA GLY A 614 -26.43 3.23 -14.94
C GLY A 614 -25.59 4.33 -15.62
N LYS A 615 -25.56 5.53 -15.04
CA LYS A 615 -24.76 6.66 -15.51
C LYS A 615 -23.25 6.37 -15.39
N ASN A 616 -22.45 7.11 -16.15
CA ASN A 616 -20.99 7.01 -16.18
C ASN A 616 -20.47 5.60 -16.54
N PHE A 617 -21.27 4.80 -17.25
CA PHE A 617 -20.84 3.48 -17.70
C PHE A 617 -19.56 3.59 -18.55
N ALA A 618 -18.57 2.75 -18.27
CA ALA A 618 -17.27 2.68 -18.93
C ALA A 618 -16.44 3.98 -18.91
N ALA A 619 -16.72 4.92 -18.01
CA ALA A 619 -15.94 6.16 -17.89
C ALA A 619 -14.45 5.86 -17.62
N GLY A 620 -13.56 6.51 -18.37
CA GLY A 620 -12.11 6.31 -18.23
C GLY A 620 -11.58 4.93 -18.64
N MET A 621 -12.37 4.12 -19.33
CA MET A 621 -11.96 2.83 -19.86
C MET A 621 -10.82 3.01 -20.88
N SER A 622 -9.71 2.29 -20.74
CA SER A 622 -8.53 2.38 -21.60
C SER A 622 -8.19 1.07 -22.32
N GLY A 623 -8.89 -0.02 -22.01
CA GLY A 623 -8.72 -1.32 -22.64
C GLY A 623 -9.84 -2.29 -22.26
N GLY A 624 -9.85 -3.46 -22.89
CA GLY A 624 -10.96 -4.41 -22.77
C GLY A 624 -12.15 -4.04 -23.63
N ILE A 625 -13.22 -4.84 -23.55
CA ILE A 625 -14.46 -4.63 -24.30
C ILE A 625 -15.66 -4.82 -23.35
N ALA A 626 -16.61 -3.91 -23.41
CA ALA A 626 -17.90 -4.06 -22.76
C ALA A 626 -19.00 -4.15 -23.83
N TYR A 627 -19.69 -5.29 -23.92
CA TYR A 627 -20.85 -5.51 -24.78
C TYR A 627 -22.12 -5.17 -23.98
N VAL A 628 -23.01 -4.39 -24.56
CA VAL A 628 -24.28 -4.02 -23.93
C VAL A 628 -25.44 -4.34 -24.86
N LEU A 629 -26.42 -5.09 -24.37
CA LEU A 629 -27.68 -5.31 -25.05
C LEU A 629 -28.61 -4.12 -24.78
N ASP A 630 -28.61 -3.13 -25.67
CA ASP A 630 -29.34 -1.86 -25.54
C ASP A 630 -30.68 -1.91 -26.28
N VAL A 631 -31.63 -2.71 -25.76
CA VAL A 631 -32.97 -2.89 -26.38
C VAL A 631 -33.73 -1.57 -26.50
N ASP A 632 -33.61 -0.72 -25.48
CA ASP A 632 -34.35 0.55 -25.38
C ASP A 632 -33.66 1.72 -26.09
N ASN A 633 -32.45 1.52 -26.64
CA ASN A 633 -31.62 2.55 -27.25
C ASN A 633 -31.31 3.73 -26.30
N VAL A 634 -31.03 3.45 -25.03
CA VAL A 634 -30.79 4.46 -23.98
C VAL A 634 -29.34 4.54 -23.54
N LEU A 635 -28.48 3.60 -23.92
CA LEU A 635 -27.09 3.51 -23.50
C LEU A 635 -26.33 4.84 -23.73
N TYR A 636 -26.59 5.52 -24.86
CA TYR A 636 -25.91 6.77 -25.20
C TYR A 636 -26.11 7.89 -24.17
N LYS A 637 -27.18 7.82 -23.36
CA LYS A 637 -27.46 8.80 -22.27
C LYS A 637 -26.58 8.56 -21.04
N ASN A 638 -26.04 7.35 -20.89
CA ASN A 638 -25.30 6.91 -19.74
C ASN A 638 -23.77 6.95 -19.93
N LEU A 639 -23.32 7.42 -21.11
CA LEU A 639 -21.93 7.38 -21.51
C LEU A 639 -21.30 8.77 -21.61
N ASN A 640 -20.03 8.87 -21.25
CA ASN A 640 -19.19 10.02 -21.61
C ASN A 640 -18.47 9.72 -22.94
N LYS A 641 -19.04 10.19 -24.04
CA LYS A 641 -18.53 9.93 -25.40
C LYS A 641 -17.12 10.48 -25.67
N ALA A 642 -16.64 11.41 -24.86
CA ALA A 642 -15.28 11.93 -24.98
C ALA A 642 -14.21 10.93 -24.47
N MET A 643 -14.64 9.91 -23.74
CA MET A 643 -13.72 8.98 -23.06
C MET A 643 -13.73 7.56 -23.65
N ILE A 644 -14.69 7.23 -24.50
CA ILE A 644 -14.86 5.86 -25.05
C ILE A 644 -15.35 5.90 -26.50
N SER A 645 -15.08 4.80 -27.23
CA SER A 645 -15.65 4.55 -28.56
C SER A 645 -16.83 3.59 -28.44
N ILE A 646 -17.89 3.82 -29.23
CA ILE A 646 -19.06 2.95 -29.31
C ILE A 646 -19.12 2.39 -30.72
N GLU A 647 -19.24 1.07 -30.83
CA GLU A 647 -19.36 0.35 -32.09
C GLU A 647 -20.55 -0.61 -32.02
N LYS A 648 -21.15 -0.90 -33.18
CA LYS A 648 -22.14 -1.98 -33.30
C LYS A 648 -21.43 -3.33 -33.43
N VAL A 649 -22.04 -4.38 -32.88
CA VAL A 649 -21.55 -5.75 -33.01
C VAL A 649 -21.85 -6.27 -34.43
N GLU A 650 -21.05 -5.88 -35.38
CA GLU A 650 -21.23 -6.24 -36.80
C GLU A 650 -20.15 -7.22 -37.32
N ASN A 651 -18.94 -7.15 -36.77
CA ASN A 651 -17.84 -7.97 -37.23
C ASN A 651 -17.97 -9.47 -36.79
N LYS A 652 -17.35 -10.36 -37.54
CA LYS A 652 -17.42 -11.81 -37.29
C LYS A 652 -16.72 -12.23 -35.98
N TYR A 653 -15.74 -11.46 -35.52
CA TYR A 653 -14.96 -11.80 -34.32
C TYR A 653 -15.79 -11.57 -33.08
N ASP A 654 -16.43 -10.40 -32.96
CA ASP A 654 -17.34 -10.08 -31.85
C ASP A 654 -18.52 -11.04 -31.79
N LYS A 655 -19.13 -11.34 -32.95
CA LYS A 655 -20.21 -12.32 -33.02
C LYS A 655 -19.77 -13.75 -32.62
N LYS A 656 -18.52 -14.11 -32.86
CA LYS A 656 -17.97 -15.40 -32.41
C LYS A 656 -17.69 -15.39 -30.92
N GLU A 657 -17.23 -14.28 -30.40
CA GLU A 657 -16.91 -14.13 -28.98
C GLU A 657 -18.16 -14.18 -28.09
N LEU A 658 -19.28 -13.63 -28.56
CA LEU A 658 -20.56 -13.65 -27.87
C LEU A 658 -21.34 -14.97 -27.98
N ARG A 659 -20.91 -15.93 -28.82
CA ARG A 659 -21.47 -17.29 -28.93
C ARG A 659 -20.81 -18.27 -27.99
#